data_51657a30df8b90ab7cfc4efb9c15d036
#
_entry.id   51657a30df8b90ab7cfc4efb9c15d036
#
_cell.length_a   1.000
_cell.length_b   1.000
_cell.length_c   1.000
_cell.angle_alpha   90.00
_cell.angle_beta   90.00
_cell.angle_gamma   90.00
#
_symmetry.space_group_name_H-M   'P 1'
#
loop_
_entity.id
_entity.type
_entity.pdbx_description
1 polymer ?
#
loop_
_entity_poly.entity_id
_entity_poly.type
_entity_poly.pdbx_seq_one_letter_code
_entity_poly.pdbx_strand_id
1 'polypeptide(L)'
;MEGAPEPREVPMALDTHGTAAEHTRGGEHVPGSVLVPIGALLLGLLLAALDQTIVSTALPTIVSDLGGLEHLSWVVTAYLLASTAATPLWGKLGDQYGRKRLFQTAIVIFLIGSALCGMARDMPQLIAFRALQGLGGGGLMVLSMAIVGDLVPPRERGRYQGLFGAVFGATSVLGPLLGGLFTEHLSWRWVFYVNLPVGIVALAVIAVALRLPRHAAHHVIDYLGTFLIAAVATCLVLVASLGGTTWAWGSARIIGLAVLGVVLAVAFVAVERRAAEPVLPLKLFRVRTFTLASAISFIVGFAMFGAMTYLPTFLQVVHGVTPTLSGVHMLPMVFGLLLSSTVSGQIVSRTGRWKVFPVAGTAVTTLGLLLLARLDEHGGTAVMSAYFFVFGLGLGLVMQVLVLIVQNAVPYEDLGVATSGATFFRSIGASFGVAIFGTVFASRLGDQLTAAFRGVRLPPGLSADALKSDPRGIAALPPAPRQAALHAYASAITDVFLYAAPVALLGFLLAWFLKEDRLRGSVTAPDISETIPPNPVHRSSYDECCRALSVLGTREGRREVYRKIIERAGYDLLPAAGWLLLRIRRYGSVEPGMLAERSAVPLQAVMAAARQVEERRLAERRGLDLVLTDAGREVAERLAAVREESLAELLGDWWGPGRRDDLSRLVHDLTGELCGAERERPHNGTTLAQVS
;
A
#
# COMPACT_ATOMS: atom_id res chain seq x y z
N MET A 1 -46.16 -76.14 7.21
CA MET A 1 -47.24 -75.29 7.71
C MET A 1 -46.63 -73.92 7.96
N GLU A 2 -46.94 -73.16 7.04
CA GLU A 2 -47.45 -71.76 7.07
C GLU A 2 -46.44 -70.82 7.69
N GLY A 3 -45.81 -69.90 7.00
CA GLY A 3 -46.29 -69.10 5.87
C GLY A 3 -46.26 -67.68 6.38
N ALA A 4 -45.11 -66.97 6.29
CA ALA A 4 -45.03 -65.51 6.56
C ALA A 4 -44.74 -64.83 5.18
N PRO A 5 -45.46 -63.75 4.84
CA PRO A 5 -45.38 -63.17 3.50
C PRO A 5 -44.22 -62.22 3.37
N GLU A 6 -43.59 -62.25 2.20
CA GLU A 6 -42.61 -61.29 1.71
C GLU A 6 -43.21 -59.89 1.53
N PRO A 7 -42.42 -58.83 1.74
CA PRO A 7 -42.84 -57.46 1.41
C PRO A 7 -42.68 -57.21 -0.11
N ARG A 8 -43.76 -56.68 -0.67
CA ARG A 8 -43.90 -56.28 -2.08
C ARG A 8 -42.91 -55.15 -2.41
N GLU A 9 -42.13 -55.41 -3.46
CA GLU A 9 -41.38 -54.38 -4.17
C GLU A 9 -42.33 -53.35 -4.83
N VAL A 10 -42.08 -52.06 -4.59
CA VAL A 10 -42.69 -50.95 -5.30
C VAL A 10 -41.72 -50.56 -6.42
N PRO A 11 -42.16 -50.45 -7.68
CA PRO A 11 -41.25 -50.11 -8.75
C PRO A 11 -40.87 -48.62 -8.67
N MET A 12 -39.56 -48.36 -8.59
CA MET A 12 -38.94 -47.04 -8.65
C MET A 12 -38.93 -46.58 -10.10
N ALA A 13 -39.83 -45.65 -10.44
CA ALA A 13 -39.81 -44.98 -11.73
C ALA A 13 -38.55 -44.12 -11.84
N LEU A 14 -37.72 -44.43 -12.83
CA LEU A 14 -36.61 -43.62 -13.29
C LEU A 14 -37.15 -42.37 -14.00
N ASP A 15 -37.24 -41.24 -13.31
CA ASP A 15 -37.36 -39.94 -13.96
C ASP A 15 -35.98 -39.37 -14.18
N THR A 16 -35.49 -39.56 -15.43
CA THR A 16 -34.33 -38.89 -15.97
C THR A 16 -34.71 -37.46 -16.38
N HIS A 17 -34.66 -36.53 -15.42
CA HIS A 17 -34.46 -35.12 -15.75
C HIS A 17 -33.20 -34.65 -15.04
N GLY A 18 -32.12 -34.63 -15.83
CA GLY A 18 -30.89 -33.97 -15.49
C GLY A 18 -31.13 -32.46 -15.27
N THR A 19 -31.26 -32.05 -14.05
CA THR A 19 -30.93 -30.70 -13.66
C THR A 19 -29.45 -30.69 -13.40
N ALA A 20 -28.70 -30.21 -14.42
CA ALA A 20 -27.33 -29.74 -14.24
C ALA A 20 -27.34 -28.80 -13.01
N ALA A 21 -26.66 -29.22 -11.97
CA ALA A 21 -26.29 -28.35 -10.88
C ALA A 21 -25.45 -27.22 -11.53
N GLU A 22 -26.07 -26.11 -11.86
CA GLU A 22 -25.43 -24.86 -12.07
C GLU A 22 -24.59 -24.60 -10.80
N HIS A 23 -23.31 -24.91 -10.91
CA HIS A 23 -22.30 -24.26 -10.11
C HIS A 23 -22.42 -22.76 -10.40
N THR A 24 -23.35 -22.10 -9.76
CA THR A 24 -23.32 -20.66 -9.56
C THR A 24 -21.94 -20.36 -8.99
N ARG A 25 -21.04 -19.97 -9.88
CA ARG A 25 -19.85 -19.20 -9.54
C ARG A 25 -20.38 -17.99 -8.81
N GLY A 26 -20.44 -18.06 -7.49
CA GLY A 26 -20.62 -16.93 -6.63
C GLY A 26 -19.44 -15.98 -6.83
N GLY A 27 -19.54 -15.15 -7.84
CA GLY A 27 -18.83 -13.88 -7.86
C GLY A 27 -19.39 -13.12 -6.69
N GLU A 28 -18.69 -13.15 -5.54
CA GLU A 28 -18.96 -12.25 -4.45
C GLU A 28 -18.90 -10.84 -5.04
N HIS A 29 -20.06 -10.25 -5.25
CA HIS A 29 -20.19 -8.84 -5.55
C HIS A 29 -19.57 -8.10 -4.38
N VAL A 30 -18.42 -7.50 -4.60
CA VAL A 30 -17.88 -6.47 -3.70
C VAL A 30 -19.02 -5.47 -3.51
N PRO A 31 -19.49 -5.26 -2.27
CA PRO A 31 -20.60 -4.35 -2.03
C PRO A 31 -20.27 -3.01 -2.67
N GLY A 32 -21.20 -2.41 -3.41
CA GLY A 32 -21.00 -1.10 -4.07
C GLY A 32 -20.48 0.01 -3.12
N SER A 33 -20.50 -0.24 -1.82
CA SER A 33 -19.92 0.59 -0.75
C SER A 33 -18.39 0.74 -0.79
N VAL A 34 -17.62 -0.16 -1.44
CA VAL A 34 -16.12 -0.11 -1.44
C VAL A 34 -15.59 0.65 -2.66
N LEU A 35 -16.32 0.68 -3.78
CA LEU A 35 -15.89 1.37 -5.00
C LEU A 35 -15.80 2.89 -4.83
N VAL A 36 -16.72 3.49 -4.08
CA VAL A 36 -16.74 4.94 -3.84
C VAL A 36 -15.53 5.40 -3.02
N PRO A 37 -15.18 4.77 -1.87
CA PRO A 37 -13.95 5.06 -1.16
C PRO A 37 -12.70 4.87 -2.01
N ILE A 38 -12.61 3.79 -2.79
CA ILE A 38 -11.45 3.54 -3.67
C ILE A 38 -11.36 4.63 -4.75
N GLY A 39 -12.47 5.02 -5.36
CA GLY A 39 -12.48 6.13 -6.32
C GLY A 39 -11.94 7.43 -5.73
N ALA A 40 -12.30 7.74 -4.49
CA ALA A 40 -11.78 8.92 -3.79
C ALA A 40 -10.29 8.81 -3.44
N LEU A 41 -9.78 7.61 -3.14
CA LEU A 41 -8.35 7.37 -2.95
C LEU A 41 -7.57 7.54 -4.26
N LEU A 42 -8.15 7.08 -5.38
CA LEU A 42 -7.57 7.28 -6.71
C LEU A 42 -7.53 8.76 -7.11
N LEU A 43 -8.54 9.57 -6.72
CA LEU A 43 -8.50 11.02 -6.91
C LEU A 43 -7.40 11.67 -6.07
N GLY A 44 -7.17 11.22 -4.83
CA GLY A 44 -6.06 11.71 -4.00
C GLY A 44 -4.69 11.36 -4.61
N LEU A 45 -4.55 10.15 -5.15
CA LEU A 45 -3.34 9.75 -5.87
C LEU A 45 -3.16 10.53 -7.18
N LEU A 46 -4.26 10.77 -7.91
CA LEU A 46 -4.29 11.56 -9.13
C LEU A 46 -3.74 12.97 -8.86
N LEU A 47 -4.16 13.63 -7.78
CA LEU A 47 -3.65 14.94 -7.38
C LEU A 47 -2.14 14.94 -7.24
N ALA A 48 -1.59 14.00 -6.46
CA ALA A 48 -0.14 13.95 -6.22
C ALA A 48 0.67 13.60 -7.48
N ALA A 49 0.16 12.70 -8.32
CA ALA A 49 0.84 12.27 -9.54
C ALA A 49 0.71 13.31 -10.68
N LEU A 50 -0.47 13.93 -10.84
CA LEU A 50 -0.69 14.96 -11.84
C LEU A 50 0.17 16.19 -11.56
N ASP A 51 0.25 16.62 -10.31
CA ASP A 51 1.04 17.77 -9.89
C ASP A 51 2.53 17.65 -10.30
N GLN A 52 3.12 16.44 -10.15
CA GLN A 52 4.51 16.21 -10.57
C GLN A 52 4.71 16.36 -12.07
N THR A 53 3.75 15.93 -12.87
CA THR A 53 3.89 15.91 -14.34
C THR A 53 3.49 17.24 -14.98
N ILE A 54 2.46 17.89 -14.47
CA ILE A 54 1.92 19.14 -15.02
C ILE A 54 2.89 20.34 -14.77
N VAL A 55 3.53 20.37 -13.59
CA VAL A 55 4.47 21.45 -13.23
C VAL A 55 5.71 21.41 -14.11
N SER A 56 6.22 20.23 -14.46
CA SER A 56 7.41 20.11 -15.31
C SER A 56 7.24 20.77 -16.68
N THR A 57 6.03 20.74 -17.22
CA THR A 57 5.69 21.36 -18.51
C THR A 57 5.59 22.87 -18.41
N ALA A 58 5.12 23.39 -17.27
CA ALA A 58 4.95 24.83 -17.03
C ALA A 58 6.24 25.54 -16.58
N LEU A 59 7.28 24.79 -16.16
CA LEU A 59 8.52 25.35 -15.60
C LEU A 59 9.15 26.47 -16.45
N PRO A 60 9.31 26.35 -17.79
CA PRO A 60 9.89 27.42 -18.59
C PRO A 60 9.09 28.73 -18.51
N THR A 61 7.75 28.61 -18.52
CA THR A 61 6.85 29.79 -18.41
C THR A 61 6.90 30.40 -17.01
N ILE A 62 6.96 29.56 -15.95
CA ILE A 62 7.10 30.01 -14.56
C ILE A 62 8.39 30.81 -14.38
N VAL A 63 9.50 30.30 -14.92
CA VAL A 63 10.79 30.99 -14.83
C VAL A 63 10.81 32.29 -15.60
N SER A 64 10.15 32.35 -16.76
CA SER A 64 10.05 33.60 -17.52
C SER A 64 9.25 34.69 -16.79
N ASP A 65 8.27 34.28 -15.94
CA ASP A 65 7.40 35.21 -15.20
C ASP A 65 8.00 35.62 -13.84
N LEU A 66 8.59 34.66 -13.08
CA LEU A 66 9.12 34.89 -11.74
C LEU A 66 10.62 35.19 -11.70
N GLY A 67 11.34 34.97 -12.80
CA GLY A 67 12.81 35.02 -12.84
C GLY A 67 13.45 33.80 -12.11
N GLY A 68 14.79 33.88 -11.90
CA GLY A 68 15.50 32.89 -11.10
C GLY A 68 15.76 31.57 -11.80
N LEU A 69 16.26 31.60 -13.03
CA LEU A 69 16.58 30.41 -13.85
C LEU A 69 17.50 29.43 -13.11
N GLU A 70 18.43 29.94 -12.28
CA GLU A 70 19.32 29.13 -11.45
C GLU A 70 18.60 28.32 -10.38
N HIS A 71 17.37 28.66 -10.06
CA HIS A 71 16.55 27.97 -9.06
C HIS A 71 15.50 27.04 -9.67
N LEU A 72 15.45 26.89 -10.98
CA LEU A 72 14.43 26.10 -11.70
C LEU A 72 14.32 24.66 -11.16
N SER A 73 15.45 23.99 -10.96
CA SER A 73 15.47 22.61 -10.44
C SER A 73 14.90 22.50 -9.02
N TRP A 74 15.02 23.57 -8.22
CA TRP A 74 14.53 23.58 -6.84
C TRP A 74 13.00 23.50 -6.73
N VAL A 75 12.26 23.98 -7.71
CA VAL A 75 10.80 23.88 -7.74
C VAL A 75 10.34 22.42 -7.72
N VAL A 76 11.03 21.54 -8.45
CA VAL A 76 10.73 20.09 -8.45
C VAL A 76 11.38 19.41 -7.25
N THR A 77 12.64 19.74 -6.95
CA THR A 77 13.41 19.13 -5.87
C THR A 77 12.79 19.36 -4.51
N ALA A 78 12.29 20.58 -4.21
CA ALA A 78 11.65 20.89 -2.93
C ALA A 78 10.41 20.02 -2.67
N TYR A 79 9.59 19.81 -3.68
CA TYR A 79 8.43 18.91 -3.60
C TYR A 79 8.86 17.46 -3.36
N LEU A 80 9.77 16.94 -4.17
CA LEU A 80 10.23 15.55 -4.07
C LEU A 80 10.92 15.29 -2.72
N LEU A 81 11.74 16.22 -2.26
CA LEU A 81 12.43 16.18 -0.98
C LEU A 81 11.43 16.09 0.17
N ALA A 82 10.50 17.03 0.24
CA ALA A 82 9.50 17.07 1.29
C ALA A 82 8.58 15.85 1.26
N SER A 83 8.16 15.41 0.07
CA SER A 83 7.32 14.22 -0.12
C SER A 83 8.04 12.95 0.34
N THR A 84 9.31 12.77 -0.07
CA THR A 84 10.11 11.58 0.28
C THR A 84 10.42 11.54 1.78
N ALA A 85 10.82 12.68 2.36
CA ALA A 85 11.13 12.78 3.78
C ALA A 85 9.91 12.53 4.67
N ALA A 86 8.73 13.00 4.25
CA ALA A 86 7.48 12.81 5.01
C ALA A 86 6.86 11.41 4.86
N THR A 87 7.20 10.66 3.81
CA THR A 87 6.61 9.36 3.49
C THR A 87 6.60 8.37 4.66
N PRO A 88 7.71 8.08 5.36
CA PRO A 88 7.70 7.15 6.50
C PRO A 88 6.85 7.65 7.66
N LEU A 89 6.86 8.97 7.90
CA LEU A 89 6.07 9.62 8.95
C LEU A 89 4.57 9.42 8.71
N TRP A 90 4.07 9.63 7.49
CA TRP A 90 2.66 9.42 7.15
C TRP A 90 2.23 7.97 7.34
N GLY A 91 3.10 7.01 7.01
CA GLY A 91 2.83 5.59 7.27
C GLY A 91 2.64 5.30 8.75
N LYS A 92 3.60 5.70 9.58
CA LYS A 92 3.57 5.49 11.03
C LYS A 92 2.40 6.21 11.71
N LEU A 93 2.22 7.51 11.41
CA LEU A 93 1.09 8.27 11.97
C LEU A 93 -0.26 7.69 11.52
N GLY A 94 -0.36 7.21 10.28
CA GLY A 94 -1.56 6.56 9.77
C GLY A 94 -1.94 5.33 10.57
N ASP A 95 -0.98 4.50 10.94
CA ASP A 95 -1.18 3.31 11.76
C ASP A 95 -1.58 3.67 13.20
N GLN A 96 -1.00 4.73 13.77
CA GLN A 96 -1.24 5.17 15.14
C GLN A 96 -2.56 5.95 15.32
N TYR A 97 -2.80 6.98 14.50
CA TYR A 97 -3.90 7.95 14.70
C TYR A 97 -5.10 7.70 13.78
N GLY A 98 -5.02 6.69 12.92
CA GLY A 98 -6.06 6.31 11.99
C GLY A 98 -5.91 6.97 10.61
N ARG A 99 -5.83 6.12 9.60
CA ARG A 99 -5.48 6.48 8.21
C ARG A 99 -6.44 7.47 7.56
N LYS A 100 -7.76 7.41 7.88
CA LYS A 100 -8.76 8.34 7.34
C LYS A 100 -8.43 9.80 7.68
N ARG A 101 -8.20 10.08 8.97
CA ARG A 101 -7.92 11.46 9.44
C ARG A 101 -6.63 11.98 8.84
N LEU A 102 -5.60 11.14 8.84
CA LEU A 102 -4.29 11.51 8.30
C LEU A 102 -4.35 11.74 6.79
N PHE A 103 -5.12 10.95 6.05
CA PHE A 103 -5.32 11.15 4.62
C PHE A 103 -6.05 12.48 4.33
N GLN A 104 -7.09 12.81 5.10
CA GLN A 104 -7.77 14.11 5.00
C GLN A 104 -6.81 15.26 5.32
N THR A 105 -5.99 15.14 6.36
CA THR A 105 -4.96 16.13 6.70
C THR A 105 -3.94 16.30 5.57
N ALA A 106 -3.49 15.20 4.95
CA ALA A 106 -2.57 15.24 3.81
C ALA A 106 -3.19 15.98 2.61
N ILE A 107 -4.49 15.72 2.30
CA ILE A 107 -5.22 16.47 1.25
C ILE A 107 -5.23 17.97 1.59
N VAL A 108 -5.59 18.33 2.82
CA VAL A 108 -5.68 19.75 3.22
C VAL A 108 -4.33 20.44 3.10
N ILE A 109 -3.24 19.82 3.60
CA ILE A 109 -1.88 20.37 3.47
C ILE A 109 -1.50 20.52 1.99
N PHE A 110 -1.79 19.52 1.17
CA PHE A 110 -1.53 19.57 -0.27
C PHE A 110 -2.28 20.71 -0.95
N LEU A 111 -3.57 20.90 -0.65
CA LEU A 111 -4.39 21.96 -1.24
C LEU A 111 -3.96 23.35 -0.78
N ILE A 112 -3.61 23.53 0.48
CA ILE A 112 -3.05 24.79 0.99
C ILE A 112 -1.74 25.10 0.25
N GLY A 113 -0.82 24.12 0.17
CA GLY A 113 0.42 24.28 -0.57
C GLY A 113 0.18 24.62 -2.04
N SER A 114 -0.79 23.96 -2.68
CA SER A 114 -1.17 24.21 -4.09
C SER A 114 -1.72 25.63 -4.30
N ALA A 115 -2.64 26.06 -3.43
CA ALA A 115 -3.18 27.42 -3.48
C ALA A 115 -2.07 28.48 -3.32
N LEU A 116 -1.17 28.28 -2.36
CA LEU A 116 -0.03 29.17 -2.13
C LEU A 116 0.95 29.19 -3.30
N CYS A 117 1.23 28.03 -3.94
CA CYS A 117 2.03 27.96 -5.17
C CYS A 117 1.44 28.83 -6.28
N GLY A 118 0.11 28.77 -6.50
CA GLY A 118 -0.58 29.61 -7.46
C GLY A 118 -0.54 31.12 -7.13
N MET A 119 -0.32 31.48 -5.87
CA MET A 119 -0.22 32.85 -5.38
C MET A 119 1.23 33.38 -5.31
N ALA A 120 2.23 32.53 -5.60
CA ALA A 120 3.63 32.91 -5.49
C ALA A 120 3.98 34.11 -6.39
N ARG A 121 4.79 35.02 -5.84
CA ARG A 121 5.24 36.25 -6.48
C ARG A 121 6.71 36.25 -6.86
N ASP A 122 7.46 35.35 -6.29
CA ASP A 122 8.88 35.13 -6.56
C ASP A 122 9.25 33.64 -6.47
N MET A 123 10.41 33.27 -6.97
CA MET A 123 10.90 31.90 -7.01
C MET A 123 11.13 31.29 -5.62
N PRO A 124 11.73 31.98 -4.63
CA PRO A 124 11.87 31.47 -3.27
C PRO A 124 10.54 31.11 -2.59
N GLN A 125 9.50 31.93 -2.76
CA GLN A 125 8.15 31.63 -2.24
C GLN A 125 7.60 30.38 -2.90
N LEU A 126 7.70 30.27 -4.23
CA LEU A 126 7.24 29.10 -4.96
C LEU A 126 7.93 27.83 -4.43
N ILE A 127 9.25 27.84 -4.25
CA ILE A 127 10.03 26.72 -3.71
C ILE A 127 9.56 26.32 -2.30
N ALA A 128 9.37 27.31 -1.42
CA ALA A 128 8.87 27.07 -0.05
C ALA A 128 7.46 26.46 -0.05
N PHE A 129 6.57 26.98 -0.90
CA PHE A 129 5.20 26.45 -1.03
C PHE A 129 5.17 25.07 -1.68
N ARG A 130 6.08 24.78 -2.61
CA ARG A 130 6.29 23.45 -3.17
C ARG A 130 6.73 22.44 -2.12
N ALA A 131 7.60 22.83 -1.17
CA ALA A 131 7.95 21.98 -0.04
C ALA A 131 6.73 21.66 0.83
N LEU A 132 5.91 22.66 1.15
CA LEU A 132 4.66 22.46 1.90
C LEU A 132 3.70 21.52 1.15
N GLN A 133 3.52 21.73 -0.14
CA GLN A 133 2.67 20.90 -1.00
C GLN A 133 3.21 19.46 -1.05
N GLY A 134 4.53 19.27 -1.14
CA GLY A 134 5.21 17.98 -1.13
C GLY A 134 4.96 17.18 0.17
N LEU A 135 4.92 17.84 1.33
CA LEU A 135 4.54 17.19 2.59
C LEU A 135 3.19 16.49 2.47
N GLY A 136 2.18 17.17 1.94
CA GLY A 136 0.87 16.57 1.67
C GLY A 136 0.92 15.46 0.62
N GLY A 137 1.65 15.68 -0.48
CA GLY A 137 1.79 14.75 -1.60
C GLY A 137 2.34 13.38 -1.19
N GLY A 138 3.35 13.34 -0.30
CA GLY A 138 3.89 12.11 0.26
C GLY A 138 2.83 11.31 1.04
N GLY A 139 1.99 12.01 1.81
CA GLY A 139 0.86 11.40 2.54
C GLY A 139 -0.20 10.83 1.60
N LEU A 140 -0.54 11.55 0.54
CA LEU A 140 -1.53 11.10 -0.44
C LEU A 140 -1.13 9.78 -1.09
N MET A 141 0.13 9.62 -1.49
CA MET A 141 0.62 8.40 -2.12
C MET A 141 0.58 7.19 -1.16
N VAL A 142 1.15 7.35 0.03
CA VAL A 142 1.31 6.23 0.97
C VAL A 142 -0.01 5.81 1.58
N LEU A 143 -0.79 6.78 2.09
CA LEU A 143 -2.03 6.49 2.79
C LEU A 143 -3.10 5.95 1.83
N SER A 144 -3.13 6.36 0.55
CA SER A 144 -4.02 5.75 -0.44
C SER A 144 -3.77 4.24 -0.54
N MET A 145 -2.50 3.83 -0.68
CA MET A 145 -2.13 2.41 -0.78
C MET A 145 -2.38 1.65 0.53
N ALA A 146 -2.12 2.28 1.68
CA ALA A 146 -2.34 1.68 2.98
C ALA A 146 -3.83 1.48 3.28
N ILE A 147 -4.69 2.45 2.93
CA ILE A 147 -6.15 2.37 3.12
C ILE A 147 -6.77 1.27 2.25
N VAL A 148 -6.28 1.07 1.01
CA VAL A 148 -6.71 -0.09 0.21
C VAL A 148 -6.39 -1.40 0.94
N GLY A 149 -5.24 -1.45 1.64
CA GLY A 149 -4.88 -2.56 2.50
C GLY A 149 -5.85 -2.82 3.66
N ASP A 150 -6.59 -1.80 4.13
CA ASP A 150 -7.63 -1.94 5.16
C ASP A 150 -8.98 -2.36 4.59
N LEU A 151 -9.29 -1.86 3.39
CA LEU A 151 -10.61 -2.04 2.77
C LEU A 151 -10.74 -3.38 2.06
N VAL A 152 -9.62 -3.93 1.58
CA VAL A 152 -9.61 -5.07 0.66
C VAL A 152 -8.67 -6.17 1.15
N PRO A 153 -9.14 -7.44 1.20
CA PRO A 153 -8.30 -8.57 1.53
C PRO A 153 -7.06 -8.67 0.62
N PRO A 154 -5.91 -9.15 1.11
CA PRO A 154 -4.67 -9.22 0.33
C PRO A 154 -4.82 -9.91 -1.04
N ARG A 155 -5.66 -10.93 -1.12
CA ARG A 155 -5.93 -11.68 -2.35
C ARG A 155 -6.60 -10.82 -3.43
N GLU A 156 -7.45 -9.88 -3.04
CA GLU A 156 -8.19 -9.01 -3.96
C GLU A 156 -7.49 -7.68 -4.25
N ARG A 157 -6.52 -7.28 -3.41
CA ARG A 157 -5.79 -6.00 -3.55
C ARG A 157 -5.16 -5.83 -4.92
N GLY A 158 -4.67 -6.92 -5.53
CA GLY A 158 -4.04 -6.88 -6.84
C GLY A 158 -4.91 -6.24 -7.92
N ARG A 159 -6.23 -6.50 -7.89
CA ARG A 159 -7.20 -5.90 -8.82
C ARG A 159 -7.29 -4.38 -8.67
N TYR A 160 -7.31 -3.88 -7.43
CA TYR A 160 -7.44 -2.44 -7.15
C TYR A 160 -6.10 -1.72 -7.30
N GLN A 161 -5.00 -2.37 -6.95
CA GLN A 161 -3.67 -1.80 -7.14
C GLN A 161 -3.33 -1.57 -8.63
N GLY A 162 -3.89 -2.38 -9.53
CA GLY A 162 -3.82 -2.11 -10.97
C GLY A 162 -4.35 -0.72 -11.36
N LEU A 163 -5.42 -0.25 -10.69
CA LEU A 163 -5.98 1.08 -10.92
C LEU A 163 -5.02 2.21 -10.48
N PHE A 164 -4.17 1.97 -9.48
CA PHE A 164 -3.15 2.94 -9.09
C PHE A 164 -2.11 3.14 -10.20
N GLY A 165 -1.72 2.05 -10.86
CA GLY A 165 -0.88 2.11 -12.07
C GLY A 165 -1.57 2.91 -13.19
N ALA A 166 -2.89 2.73 -13.34
CA ALA A 166 -3.70 3.47 -14.30
C ALA A 166 -3.63 4.98 -14.08
N VAL A 167 -3.71 5.43 -12.83
CA VAL A 167 -3.61 6.85 -12.48
C VAL A 167 -2.25 7.42 -12.88
N PHE A 168 -1.14 6.75 -12.55
CA PHE A 168 0.19 7.20 -12.95
C PHE A 168 0.34 7.27 -14.47
N GLY A 169 -0.18 6.27 -15.18
CA GLY A 169 -0.20 6.27 -16.63
C GLY A 169 -1.00 7.42 -17.22
N ALA A 170 -2.22 7.63 -16.73
CA ALA A 170 -3.07 8.74 -17.19
C ALA A 170 -2.42 10.10 -16.94
N THR A 171 -1.81 10.30 -15.77
CA THR A 171 -1.15 11.57 -15.43
C THR A 171 0.07 11.87 -16.28
N SER A 172 0.79 10.84 -16.75
CA SER A 172 1.93 11.01 -17.66
C SER A 172 1.53 11.64 -19.01
N VAL A 173 0.27 11.48 -19.42
CA VAL A 173 -0.31 12.08 -20.64
C VAL A 173 -1.06 13.36 -20.30
N LEU A 174 -1.93 13.33 -19.30
CA LEU A 174 -2.75 14.48 -18.91
C LEU A 174 -1.89 15.64 -18.39
N GLY A 175 -0.76 15.35 -17.73
CA GLY A 175 0.14 16.37 -17.19
C GLY A 175 0.66 17.32 -18.26
N PRO A 176 1.39 16.85 -19.27
CA PRO A 176 1.86 17.70 -20.38
C PRO A 176 0.73 18.37 -21.15
N LEU A 177 -0.39 17.67 -21.39
CA LEU A 177 -1.53 18.20 -22.10
C LEU A 177 -2.17 19.39 -21.37
N LEU A 178 -2.51 19.21 -20.09
CA LEU A 178 -3.12 20.26 -19.27
C LEU A 178 -2.11 21.37 -18.96
N GLY A 179 -0.85 21.02 -18.71
CA GLY A 179 0.22 21.99 -18.46
C GLY A 179 0.42 22.92 -19.66
N GLY A 180 0.47 22.36 -20.88
CA GLY A 180 0.53 23.14 -22.12
C GLY A 180 -0.71 24.01 -22.31
N LEU A 181 -1.90 23.43 -22.16
CA LEU A 181 -3.18 24.16 -22.30
C LEU A 181 -3.25 25.38 -21.36
N PHE A 182 -2.89 25.19 -20.09
CA PHE A 182 -2.94 26.27 -19.10
C PHE A 182 -1.89 27.34 -19.33
N THR A 183 -0.68 26.97 -19.76
CA THR A 183 0.39 27.93 -20.02
C THR A 183 0.17 28.73 -21.31
N GLU A 184 -0.46 28.11 -22.31
CA GLU A 184 -0.71 28.75 -23.60
C GLU A 184 -1.97 29.64 -23.61
N HIS A 185 -3.06 29.23 -22.94
CA HIS A 185 -4.37 29.86 -23.06
C HIS A 185 -4.85 30.58 -21.80
N LEU A 186 -4.28 30.29 -20.62
CA LEU A 186 -4.69 30.88 -19.35
C LEU A 186 -3.49 31.50 -18.63
N SER A 187 -3.07 30.93 -17.53
CA SER A 187 -1.90 31.31 -16.76
C SER A 187 -1.28 30.07 -16.18
N TRP A 188 0.04 30.00 -16.05
CA TRP A 188 0.74 28.92 -15.38
C TRP A 188 0.22 28.66 -13.96
N ARG A 189 -0.37 29.65 -13.30
CA ARG A 189 -0.95 29.50 -11.95
C ARG A 189 -2.07 28.47 -11.89
N TRP A 190 -2.79 28.25 -13.01
CA TRP A 190 -3.83 27.22 -13.10
C TRP A 190 -3.29 25.80 -13.01
N VAL A 191 -2.00 25.58 -13.25
CA VAL A 191 -1.33 24.29 -13.00
C VAL A 191 -1.47 23.88 -11.53
N PHE A 192 -1.50 24.85 -10.62
CA PHE A 192 -1.72 24.61 -9.19
C PHE A 192 -3.19 24.68 -8.81
N TYR A 193 -3.95 25.64 -9.33
CA TYR A 193 -5.35 25.80 -8.95
C TYR A 193 -6.26 24.66 -9.39
N VAL A 194 -5.91 23.92 -10.44
CA VAL A 194 -6.66 22.73 -10.89
C VAL A 194 -6.77 21.64 -9.78
N ASN A 195 -5.82 21.62 -8.88
CA ASN A 195 -5.83 20.69 -7.74
C ASN A 195 -6.94 20.99 -6.71
N LEU A 196 -7.37 22.26 -6.58
CA LEU A 196 -8.35 22.66 -5.58
C LEU A 196 -9.72 21.99 -5.77
N PRO A 197 -10.40 22.12 -6.94
CA PRO A 197 -11.69 21.48 -7.11
C PRO A 197 -11.63 19.96 -6.99
N VAL A 198 -10.59 19.32 -7.55
CA VAL A 198 -10.42 17.86 -7.48
C VAL A 198 -10.19 17.39 -6.04
N GLY A 199 -9.35 18.13 -5.29
CA GLY A 199 -9.06 17.78 -3.90
C GLY A 199 -10.23 18.03 -2.95
N ILE A 200 -11.03 19.09 -3.16
CA ILE A 200 -12.25 19.33 -2.39
C ILE A 200 -13.25 18.20 -2.59
N VAL A 201 -13.45 17.75 -3.84
CA VAL A 201 -14.31 16.60 -4.14
C VAL A 201 -13.78 15.33 -3.46
N ALA A 202 -12.48 15.04 -3.58
CA ALA A 202 -11.86 13.88 -2.92
C ALA A 202 -12.08 13.94 -1.40
N LEU A 203 -11.85 15.11 -0.77
CA LEU A 203 -12.03 15.33 0.66
C LEU A 203 -13.48 15.09 1.10
N ALA A 204 -14.45 15.62 0.35
CA ALA A 204 -15.86 15.46 0.64
C ALA A 204 -16.31 14.00 0.54
N VAL A 205 -15.89 13.30 -0.54
CA VAL A 205 -16.23 11.88 -0.71
C VAL A 205 -15.63 11.03 0.39
N ILE A 206 -14.36 11.26 0.76
CA ILE A 206 -13.68 10.53 1.85
C ILE A 206 -14.35 10.80 3.20
N ALA A 207 -14.74 12.04 3.45
CA ALA A 207 -15.42 12.39 4.70
C ALA A 207 -16.69 11.56 4.91
N VAL A 208 -17.48 11.38 3.85
CA VAL A 208 -18.78 10.68 3.88
C VAL A 208 -18.64 9.16 3.71
N ALA A 209 -17.90 8.73 2.68
CA ALA A 209 -17.91 7.35 2.23
C ALA A 209 -16.91 6.45 2.99
N LEU A 210 -15.78 6.98 3.46
CA LEU A 210 -14.76 6.15 4.10
C LEU A 210 -15.07 5.93 5.58
N ARG A 211 -15.41 4.68 5.94
CA ARG A 211 -15.64 4.26 7.33
C ARG A 211 -14.59 3.21 7.71
N LEU A 212 -13.58 3.63 8.46
CA LEU A 212 -12.55 2.73 8.99
C LEU A 212 -12.75 2.52 10.50
N PRO A 213 -12.50 1.32 11.03
CA PRO A 213 -12.53 1.07 12.47
C PRO A 213 -11.48 1.93 13.17
N ARG A 214 -11.85 2.48 14.34
CA ARG A 214 -10.92 3.24 15.18
C ARG A 214 -10.23 2.29 16.13
N HIS A 215 -8.92 2.24 16.09
CA HIS A 215 -8.11 1.60 17.12
C HIS A 215 -7.72 2.69 18.11
N ALA A 216 -8.25 2.61 19.31
CA ALA A 216 -7.84 3.49 20.42
C ALA A 216 -6.67 2.79 21.13
N ALA A 217 -5.47 3.24 20.89
CA ALA A 217 -4.30 2.87 21.66
C ALA A 217 -3.53 4.13 22.05
N HIS A 218 -2.88 4.11 23.22
CA HIS A 218 -1.95 5.17 23.60
C HIS A 218 -0.63 4.95 22.86
N HIS A 219 -0.28 5.87 22.00
CA HIS A 219 0.93 5.79 21.19
C HIS A 219 1.96 6.83 21.61
N VAL A 220 3.24 6.43 21.58
CA VAL A 220 4.37 7.33 21.82
C VAL A 220 5.02 7.64 20.48
N ILE A 221 5.10 8.93 20.12
CA ILE A 221 5.75 9.34 18.85
C ILE A 221 7.26 9.40 19.06
N ASP A 222 8.01 8.71 18.21
CA ASP A 222 9.46 8.87 18.11
C ASP A 222 9.80 10.12 17.28
N TYR A 223 9.83 11.29 17.95
CA TYR A 223 10.18 12.55 17.30
C TYR A 223 11.62 12.56 16.79
N LEU A 224 12.55 11.93 17.52
CA LEU A 224 13.97 11.91 17.15
C LEU A 224 14.21 11.01 15.95
N GLY A 225 13.64 9.80 15.92
CA GLY A 225 13.71 8.92 14.75
C GLY A 225 13.06 9.53 13.53
N THR A 226 11.89 10.20 13.70
CA THR A 226 11.21 10.96 12.64
C THR A 226 12.10 12.06 12.05
N PHE A 227 12.75 12.86 12.90
CA PHE A 227 13.66 13.90 12.45
C PHE A 227 14.87 13.32 11.71
N LEU A 228 15.47 12.26 12.26
CA LEU A 228 16.67 11.64 11.68
C LEU A 228 16.37 11.01 10.31
N ILE A 229 15.26 10.28 10.14
CA ILE A 229 14.93 9.68 8.83
C ILE A 229 14.61 10.76 7.80
N ALA A 230 13.94 11.85 8.19
CA ALA A 230 13.71 12.99 7.33
C ALA A 230 15.02 13.69 6.93
N ALA A 231 15.95 13.86 7.87
CA ALA A 231 17.27 14.43 7.61
C ALA A 231 18.12 13.53 6.70
N VAL A 232 18.10 12.20 6.91
CA VAL A 232 18.75 11.22 6.01
C VAL A 232 18.17 11.33 4.61
N ALA A 233 16.84 11.29 4.48
CA ALA A 233 16.18 11.42 3.18
C ALA A 233 16.55 12.75 2.49
N THR A 234 16.57 13.84 3.26
CA THR A 234 17.00 15.16 2.78
C THR A 234 18.42 15.14 2.24
N CYS A 235 19.38 14.62 3.00
CA CYS A 235 20.77 14.50 2.55
C CYS A 235 20.88 13.65 1.26
N LEU A 236 20.19 12.50 1.23
CA LEU A 236 20.22 11.60 0.07
C LEU A 236 19.64 12.25 -1.19
N VAL A 237 18.47 12.92 -1.07
CA VAL A 237 17.83 13.62 -2.18
C VAL A 237 18.66 14.81 -2.64
N LEU A 238 19.27 15.59 -1.71
CA LEU A 238 20.15 16.72 -2.07
C LEU A 238 21.42 16.25 -2.76
N VAL A 239 22.08 15.20 -2.26
CA VAL A 239 23.23 14.59 -2.93
C VAL A 239 22.84 14.17 -4.34
N ALA A 240 21.69 13.49 -4.50
CA ALA A 240 21.21 13.06 -5.80
C ALA A 240 20.84 14.23 -6.73
N SER A 241 20.14 15.25 -6.24
CA SER A 241 19.64 16.35 -7.09
C SER A 241 20.70 17.41 -7.46
N LEU A 242 21.67 17.65 -6.56
CA LEU A 242 22.69 18.68 -6.74
C LEU A 242 24.01 18.13 -7.28
N GLY A 243 24.28 16.84 -7.04
CA GLY A 243 25.49 16.16 -7.50
C GLY A 243 25.54 16.04 -9.03
N GLY A 244 26.64 16.46 -9.62
CA GLY A 244 26.84 16.41 -11.07
C GLY A 244 26.06 17.46 -11.87
N THR A 245 25.14 18.17 -11.25
CA THR A 245 24.35 19.25 -11.91
C THR A 245 24.81 20.62 -11.42
N THR A 246 24.54 20.94 -10.16
CA THR A 246 24.91 22.23 -9.55
C THR A 246 26.32 22.18 -8.94
N TRP A 247 26.70 21.05 -8.36
CA TRP A 247 28.03 20.82 -7.75
C TRP A 247 28.66 19.55 -8.30
N ALA A 248 29.96 19.61 -8.63
CA ALA A 248 30.68 18.40 -9.06
C ALA A 248 30.61 17.31 -7.98
N TRP A 249 30.53 16.05 -8.39
CA TRP A 249 30.48 14.90 -7.48
C TRP A 249 31.65 14.85 -6.49
N GLY A 250 32.84 15.28 -6.90
CA GLY A 250 34.04 15.39 -6.06
C GLY A 250 34.13 16.64 -5.20
N SER A 251 33.13 17.52 -5.21
CA SER A 251 33.15 18.74 -4.40
C SER A 251 33.02 18.46 -2.92
N ALA A 252 33.70 19.26 -2.08
CA ALA A 252 33.62 19.14 -0.63
C ALA A 252 32.18 19.25 -0.10
N ARG A 253 31.30 19.97 -0.81
CA ARG A 253 29.88 20.12 -0.44
C ARG A 253 29.10 18.82 -0.63
N ILE A 254 29.25 18.12 -1.77
CA ILE A 254 28.59 16.83 -2.04
C ILE A 254 29.15 15.73 -1.13
N ILE A 255 30.46 15.68 -0.98
CA ILE A 255 31.12 14.72 -0.08
C ILE A 255 30.68 14.97 1.36
N GLY A 256 30.63 16.23 1.81
CA GLY A 256 30.15 16.60 3.14
C GLY A 256 28.68 16.21 3.38
N LEU A 257 27.79 16.45 2.40
CA LEU A 257 26.40 16.00 2.47
C LEU A 257 26.26 14.47 2.49
N ALA A 258 27.07 13.77 1.70
CA ALA A 258 27.06 12.31 1.69
C ALA A 258 27.54 11.73 3.03
N VAL A 259 28.63 12.26 3.58
CA VAL A 259 29.16 11.87 4.90
C VAL A 259 28.14 12.19 6.00
N LEU A 260 27.54 13.38 5.97
CA LEU A 260 26.48 13.77 6.91
C LEU A 260 25.29 12.79 6.81
N GLY A 261 24.85 12.44 5.60
CA GLY A 261 23.79 11.47 5.38
C GLY A 261 24.12 10.09 5.98
N VAL A 262 25.35 9.61 5.84
CA VAL A 262 25.79 8.35 6.45
C VAL A 262 25.80 8.45 7.99
N VAL A 263 26.33 9.52 8.54
CA VAL A 263 26.36 9.75 10.00
C VAL A 263 24.94 9.79 10.57
N LEU A 264 24.03 10.52 9.91
CA LEU A 264 22.62 10.59 10.31
C LEU A 264 21.91 9.22 10.17
N ALA A 265 22.24 8.43 9.14
CA ALA A 265 21.68 7.09 8.98
C ALA A 265 22.15 6.14 10.10
N VAL A 266 23.42 6.23 10.51
CA VAL A 266 23.94 5.46 11.66
C VAL A 266 23.27 5.91 12.94
N ALA A 267 23.11 7.23 13.16
CA ALA A 267 22.41 7.78 14.31
C ALA A 267 20.92 7.34 14.33
N PHE A 268 20.25 7.36 13.17
CA PHE A 268 18.90 6.85 13.00
C PHE A 268 18.78 5.39 13.44
N VAL A 269 19.64 4.51 12.94
CA VAL A 269 19.63 3.08 13.33
C VAL A 269 19.89 2.91 14.84
N ALA A 270 20.74 3.73 15.44
CA ALA A 270 21.04 3.68 16.87
C ALA A 270 19.83 4.11 17.72
N VAL A 271 19.09 5.13 17.28
CA VAL A 271 17.85 5.62 17.94
C VAL A 271 16.72 4.60 17.78
N GLU A 272 16.48 4.11 16.56
CA GLU A 272 15.44 3.11 16.25
C GLU A 272 15.58 1.80 17.06
N ARG A 273 16.82 1.42 17.39
CA ARG A 273 17.08 0.25 18.26
C ARG A 273 16.60 0.46 19.70
N ARG A 274 16.44 1.70 20.16
CA ARG A 274 16.08 2.07 21.52
C ARG A 274 14.67 2.66 21.64
N ALA A 275 14.09 3.05 20.54
CA ALA A 275 12.75 3.63 20.50
C ALA A 275 11.69 2.60 20.93
N ALA A 276 10.76 3.03 21.79
CA ALA A 276 9.64 2.20 22.22
C ALA A 276 8.69 1.89 21.05
N GLU A 277 8.43 2.90 20.19
CA GLU A 277 7.64 2.77 18.97
C GLU A 277 8.39 3.36 17.77
N PRO A 278 9.31 2.60 17.15
CA PRO A 278 10.15 3.08 16.06
C PRO A 278 9.34 3.50 14.82
N VAL A 279 9.83 4.51 14.09
CA VAL A 279 9.20 5.01 12.84
C VAL A 279 9.34 3.99 11.71
N LEU A 280 10.49 3.34 11.61
CA LEU A 280 10.75 2.26 10.67
C LEU A 280 11.34 1.06 11.42
N PRO A 281 10.50 0.20 12.01
CA PRO A 281 10.96 -0.89 12.85
C PRO A 281 12.01 -1.77 12.18
N LEU A 282 13.19 -1.87 12.77
CA LEU A 282 14.29 -2.69 12.24
C LEU A 282 13.92 -4.18 12.16
N LYS A 283 12.88 -4.63 12.90
CA LYS A 283 12.31 -5.98 12.78
C LYS A 283 11.82 -6.29 11.36
N LEU A 284 11.36 -5.27 10.60
CA LEU A 284 10.90 -5.46 9.22
C LEU A 284 12.02 -5.92 8.30
N PHE A 285 13.26 -5.45 8.52
CA PHE A 285 14.42 -5.87 7.73
C PHE A 285 14.88 -7.32 8.03
N ARG A 286 14.40 -7.93 9.11
CA ARG A 286 14.57 -9.36 9.36
C ARG A 286 13.61 -10.21 8.53
N VAL A 287 12.52 -9.62 8.05
CA VAL A 287 11.60 -10.27 7.12
C VAL A 287 12.23 -10.23 5.72
N ARG A 288 12.75 -11.36 5.26
CA ARG A 288 13.47 -11.47 3.97
C ARG A 288 12.66 -10.91 2.81
N THR A 289 11.36 -11.17 2.79
CA THR A 289 10.45 -10.68 1.74
C THR A 289 10.37 -9.16 1.72
N PHE A 290 10.29 -8.50 2.89
CA PHE A 290 10.30 -7.03 3.00
C PHE A 290 11.62 -6.45 2.49
N THR A 291 12.76 -6.98 2.92
CA THR A 291 14.08 -6.48 2.55
C THR A 291 14.34 -6.61 1.05
N LEU A 292 14.05 -7.77 0.47
CA LEU A 292 14.20 -7.99 -0.97
C LEU A 292 13.24 -7.12 -1.78
N ALA A 293 11.97 -7.02 -1.38
CA ALA A 293 10.99 -6.19 -2.07
C ALA A 293 11.36 -4.69 -2.01
N SER A 294 11.90 -4.21 -0.89
CA SER A 294 12.39 -2.84 -0.74
C SER A 294 13.62 -2.57 -1.61
N ALA A 295 14.57 -3.51 -1.68
CA ALA A 295 15.73 -3.41 -2.57
C ALA A 295 15.31 -3.42 -4.05
N ILE A 296 14.39 -4.29 -4.44
CA ILE A 296 13.85 -4.32 -5.82
C ILE A 296 13.08 -3.03 -6.11
N SER A 297 12.32 -2.50 -5.14
CA SER A 297 11.61 -1.21 -5.28
C SER A 297 12.58 -0.05 -5.53
N PHE A 298 13.72 0.00 -4.83
CA PHE A 298 14.79 0.96 -5.08
C PHE A 298 15.33 0.84 -6.51
N ILE A 299 15.67 -0.38 -6.95
CA ILE A 299 16.23 -0.65 -8.28
C ILE A 299 15.22 -0.29 -9.38
N VAL A 300 13.95 -0.66 -9.21
CA VAL A 300 12.90 -0.35 -10.18
C VAL A 300 12.66 1.16 -10.23
N GLY A 301 12.63 1.83 -9.08
CA GLY A 301 12.57 3.29 -9.01
C GLY A 301 13.72 3.95 -9.76
N PHE A 302 14.96 3.49 -9.52
CA PHE A 302 16.18 3.97 -10.17
C PHE A 302 16.11 3.84 -11.69
N ALA A 303 15.80 2.65 -12.20
CA ALA A 303 15.76 2.37 -13.63
C ALA A 303 14.59 3.09 -14.32
N MET A 304 13.40 3.07 -13.69
CA MET A 304 12.18 3.63 -14.25
C MET A 304 12.27 5.15 -14.43
N PHE A 305 12.52 5.89 -13.33
CA PHE A 305 12.51 7.35 -13.40
C PHE A 305 13.70 7.89 -14.18
N GLY A 306 14.86 7.20 -14.11
CA GLY A 306 15.99 7.52 -14.96
C GLY A 306 15.63 7.42 -16.45
N ALA A 307 14.98 6.33 -16.88
CA ALA A 307 14.58 6.18 -18.28
C ALA A 307 13.43 7.12 -18.67
N MET A 308 12.37 7.22 -17.87
CA MET A 308 11.20 8.04 -18.18
C MET A 308 11.51 9.53 -18.35
N THR A 309 12.53 10.04 -17.65
CA THR A 309 12.93 11.45 -17.73
C THR A 309 13.48 11.80 -19.13
N TYR A 310 14.16 10.86 -19.81
CA TYR A 310 14.82 11.11 -21.09
C TYR A 310 13.99 10.75 -22.31
N LEU A 311 12.91 9.96 -22.17
CA LEU A 311 12.02 9.62 -23.28
C LEU A 311 11.35 10.84 -23.94
N PRO A 312 10.76 11.79 -23.19
CA PRO A 312 10.24 13.01 -23.78
C PRO A 312 11.32 13.86 -24.46
N THR A 313 12.51 13.94 -23.87
CA THR A 313 13.64 14.69 -24.45
C THR A 313 14.09 14.06 -25.77
N PHE A 314 14.16 12.73 -25.86
CA PHE A 314 14.44 12.03 -27.11
C PHE A 314 13.42 12.37 -28.20
N LEU A 315 12.14 12.30 -27.89
CA LEU A 315 11.05 12.60 -28.84
C LEU A 315 11.07 14.06 -29.29
N GLN A 316 11.28 14.99 -28.36
CA GLN A 316 11.23 16.43 -28.68
C GLN A 316 12.48 16.92 -29.41
N VAL A 317 13.68 16.50 -28.98
CA VAL A 317 14.93 16.97 -29.55
C VAL A 317 15.31 16.18 -30.80
N VAL A 318 15.24 14.84 -30.78
CA VAL A 318 15.70 14.00 -31.87
C VAL A 318 14.67 13.91 -33.00
N HIS A 319 13.40 13.70 -32.65
CA HIS A 319 12.31 13.61 -33.63
C HIS A 319 11.57 14.93 -33.89
N GLY A 320 11.88 16.01 -33.15
CA GLY A 320 11.31 17.34 -33.36
C GLY A 320 9.79 17.42 -33.07
N VAL A 321 9.22 16.50 -32.30
CA VAL A 321 7.79 16.54 -31.95
C VAL A 321 7.52 17.57 -30.85
N THR A 322 6.32 18.14 -30.86
CA THR A 322 5.90 19.07 -29.81
C THR A 322 5.81 18.39 -28.45
N PRO A 323 5.92 19.12 -27.33
CA PRO A 323 5.74 18.56 -25.99
C PRO A 323 4.44 17.78 -25.83
N THR A 324 3.32 18.30 -26.36
CA THR A 324 2.02 17.64 -26.34
C THR A 324 2.04 16.32 -27.12
N LEU A 325 2.62 16.30 -28.33
CA LEU A 325 2.70 15.11 -29.16
C LEU A 325 3.66 14.08 -28.58
N SER A 326 4.73 14.49 -27.88
CA SER A 326 5.62 13.58 -27.16
C SER A 326 4.87 12.78 -26.08
N GLY A 327 3.92 13.41 -25.37
CA GLY A 327 3.02 12.73 -24.44
C GLY A 327 2.15 11.67 -25.14
N VAL A 328 1.63 11.98 -26.33
CA VAL A 328 0.84 11.02 -27.12
C VAL A 328 1.70 9.84 -27.59
N HIS A 329 2.94 10.08 -28.00
CA HIS A 329 3.87 9.01 -28.39
C HIS A 329 4.28 8.11 -27.19
N MET A 330 4.11 8.54 -25.94
CA MET A 330 4.33 7.73 -24.76
C MET A 330 3.11 6.86 -24.38
N LEU A 331 1.94 7.04 -25.02
CA LEU A 331 0.74 6.23 -24.74
C LEU A 331 0.97 4.71 -24.80
N PRO A 332 1.75 4.14 -25.75
CA PRO A 332 2.04 2.70 -25.76
C PRO A 332 2.69 2.20 -24.49
N MET A 333 3.61 2.99 -23.88
CA MET A 333 4.24 2.65 -22.59
C MET A 333 3.19 2.62 -21.47
N VAL A 334 2.34 3.63 -21.42
CA VAL A 334 1.26 3.73 -20.44
C VAL A 334 0.28 2.57 -20.60
N PHE A 335 -0.10 2.27 -21.84
CA PHE A 335 -0.98 1.14 -22.14
C PHE A 335 -0.36 -0.20 -21.73
N GLY A 336 0.92 -0.42 -22.00
CA GLY A 336 1.67 -1.58 -21.54
C GLY A 336 1.66 -1.72 -20.01
N LEU A 337 1.91 -0.62 -19.30
CA LEU A 337 1.88 -0.56 -17.84
C LEU A 337 0.50 -0.89 -17.28
N LEU A 338 -0.56 -0.30 -17.84
CA LEU A 338 -1.93 -0.54 -17.43
C LEU A 338 -2.37 -1.98 -17.65
N LEU A 339 -2.11 -2.48 -18.85
CA LEU A 339 -2.47 -3.84 -19.24
C LEU A 339 -1.81 -4.85 -18.31
N SER A 340 -0.49 -4.76 -18.14
CA SER A 340 0.28 -5.70 -17.33
C SER A 340 -0.04 -5.61 -15.84
N SER A 341 -0.23 -4.40 -15.31
CA SER A 341 -0.62 -4.15 -13.92
C SER A 341 -2.01 -4.72 -13.61
N THR A 342 -2.97 -4.51 -14.52
CA THR A 342 -4.34 -5.04 -14.36
C THR A 342 -4.36 -6.57 -14.50
N VAL A 343 -3.70 -7.11 -15.50
CA VAL A 343 -3.65 -8.56 -15.76
C VAL A 343 -2.92 -9.28 -14.62
N SER A 344 -1.75 -8.78 -14.20
CA SER A 344 -1.02 -9.36 -13.07
C SER A 344 -1.83 -9.32 -11.78
N GLY A 345 -2.48 -8.20 -11.48
CA GLY A 345 -3.35 -8.08 -10.33
C GLY A 345 -4.52 -9.07 -10.33
N GLN A 346 -5.17 -9.27 -11.49
CA GLN A 346 -6.25 -10.25 -11.62
C GLN A 346 -5.76 -11.71 -11.50
N ILE A 347 -4.62 -12.03 -12.09
CA ILE A 347 -4.05 -13.40 -12.02
C ILE A 347 -3.62 -13.67 -10.57
N VAL A 348 -2.96 -12.72 -9.90
CA VAL A 348 -2.56 -12.86 -8.50
C VAL A 348 -3.79 -13.06 -7.61
N SER A 349 -4.86 -12.29 -7.81
CA SER A 349 -6.09 -12.43 -7.01
C SER A 349 -6.78 -13.78 -7.21
N ARG A 350 -6.75 -14.36 -8.43
CA ARG A 350 -7.37 -15.66 -8.74
C ARG A 350 -6.51 -16.84 -8.28
N THR A 351 -5.21 -16.77 -8.50
CA THR A 351 -4.29 -17.91 -8.31
C THR A 351 -3.57 -17.89 -6.98
N GLY A 352 -3.45 -16.73 -6.32
CA GLY A 352 -2.60 -16.51 -5.16
C GLY A 352 -1.10 -16.53 -5.46
N ARG A 353 -0.70 -16.82 -6.69
CA ARG A 353 0.71 -16.87 -7.12
C ARG A 353 1.17 -15.50 -7.56
N TRP A 354 2.19 -14.97 -6.92
CA TRP A 354 2.67 -13.61 -7.16
C TRP A 354 4.13 -13.53 -7.59
N LYS A 355 4.97 -14.51 -7.23
CA LYS A 355 6.43 -14.47 -7.45
C LYS A 355 6.81 -14.32 -8.92
N VAL A 356 6.06 -14.93 -9.82
CA VAL A 356 6.33 -14.90 -11.26
C VAL A 356 6.35 -13.46 -11.80
N PHE A 357 5.51 -12.57 -11.25
CA PHE A 357 5.36 -11.20 -11.77
C PHE A 357 6.55 -10.30 -11.50
N PRO A 358 7.13 -10.19 -10.29
CA PRO A 358 8.38 -9.44 -10.09
C PRO A 358 9.55 -10.00 -10.91
N VAL A 359 9.66 -11.33 -11.05
CA VAL A 359 10.72 -11.97 -11.83
C VAL A 359 10.55 -11.66 -13.33
N ALA A 360 9.37 -11.95 -13.90
CA ALA A 360 9.10 -11.66 -15.30
C ALA A 360 9.13 -10.16 -15.60
N GLY A 361 8.58 -9.35 -14.69
CA GLY A 361 8.50 -7.90 -14.85
C GLY A 361 9.86 -7.22 -14.86
N THR A 362 10.78 -7.60 -13.97
CA THR A 362 12.16 -7.07 -13.97
C THR A 362 12.94 -7.55 -15.19
N ALA A 363 12.72 -8.79 -15.66
CA ALA A 363 13.32 -9.30 -16.91
C ALA A 363 12.80 -8.50 -18.12
N VAL A 364 11.48 -8.28 -18.22
CA VAL A 364 10.88 -7.50 -19.33
C VAL A 364 11.28 -6.03 -19.25
N THR A 365 11.44 -5.45 -18.04
CA THR A 365 11.98 -4.09 -17.86
C THR A 365 13.41 -3.99 -18.38
N THR A 366 14.25 -4.98 -18.05
CA THR A 366 15.63 -5.05 -18.56
C THR A 366 15.64 -5.15 -20.09
N LEU A 367 14.81 -6.03 -20.67
CA LEU A 367 14.64 -6.15 -22.12
C LEU A 367 14.16 -4.82 -22.73
N GLY A 368 13.18 -4.16 -22.11
CA GLY A 368 12.68 -2.88 -22.55
C GLY A 368 13.77 -1.80 -22.59
N LEU A 369 14.63 -1.73 -21.57
CA LEU A 369 15.78 -0.80 -21.53
C LEU A 369 16.80 -1.13 -22.62
N LEU A 370 17.10 -2.40 -22.87
CA LEU A 370 17.99 -2.82 -23.96
C LEU A 370 17.40 -2.50 -25.36
N LEU A 371 16.08 -2.57 -25.50
CA LEU A 371 15.40 -2.14 -26.74
C LEU A 371 15.44 -0.63 -26.88
N LEU A 372 15.20 0.13 -25.81
CA LEU A 372 15.31 1.59 -25.80
C LEU A 372 16.72 2.06 -26.10
N ALA A 373 17.75 1.31 -25.68
CA ALA A 373 19.15 1.58 -26.03
C ALA A 373 19.47 1.38 -27.52
N ARG A 374 18.54 0.85 -28.32
CA ARG A 374 18.67 0.69 -29.78
C ARG A 374 17.88 1.75 -30.57
N LEU A 375 17.31 2.73 -29.89
CA LEU A 375 16.66 3.84 -30.55
C LEU A 375 17.70 4.67 -31.33
N ASP A 376 17.31 5.11 -32.49
CA ASP A 376 18.10 6.01 -33.33
C ASP A 376 17.25 7.15 -33.90
N GLU A 377 17.88 8.10 -34.56
CA GLU A 377 17.23 9.26 -35.17
C GLU A 377 16.37 8.91 -36.40
N HIS A 378 16.51 7.69 -36.95
CA HIS A 378 15.81 7.20 -38.13
C HIS A 378 14.70 6.21 -37.75
N GLY A 379 14.56 5.86 -36.48
CA GLY A 379 13.60 4.88 -35.98
C GLY A 379 12.17 5.27 -36.30
N GLY A 380 11.44 4.34 -36.94
CA GLY A 380 10.04 4.54 -37.23
C GLY A 380 9.17 4.58 -35.94
N THR A 381 8.10 5.38 -35.95
CA THR A 381 7.18 5.53 -34.81
C THR A 381 6.64 4.19 -34.28
N ALA A 382 6.40 3.21 -35.16
CA ALA A 382 5.91 1.89 -34.77
C ALA A 382 6.93 1.11 -33.92
N VAL A 383 8.20 1.17 -34.28
CA VAL A 383 9.30 0.51 -33.53
C VAL A 383 9.46 1.17 -32.16
N MET A 384 9.51 2.50 -32.09
CA MET A 384 9.54 3.24 -30.84
C MET A 384 8.36 2.88 -29.94
N SER A 385 7.15 2.87 -30.49
CA SER A 385 5.94 2.49 -29.76
C SER A 385 6.00 1.09 -29.21
N ALA A 386 6.55 0.13 -29.96
CA ALA A 386 6.75 -1.24 -29.50
C ALA A 386 7.75 -1.31 -28.33
N TYR A 387 8.86 -0.58 -28.40
CA TYR A 387 9.85 -0.53 -27.32
C TYR A 387 9.30 0.11 -26.06
N PHE A 388 8.56 1.22 -26.20
CA PHE A 388 7.86 1.88 -25.09
C PHE A 388 6.84 0.96 -24.45
N PHE A 389 6.07 0.22 -25.26
CA PHE A 389 5.09 -0.76 -24.78
C PHE A 389 5.75 -1.88 -23.97
N VAL A 390 6.85 -2.47 -24.47
CA VAL A 390 7.58 -3.53 -23.74
C VAL A 390 8.12 -3.01 -22.42
N PHE A 391 8.70 -1.82 -22.40
CA PHE A 391 9.19 -1.20 -21.16
C PHE A 391 8.05 -0.97 -20.16
N GLY A 392 6.92 -0.44 -20.62
CA GLY A 392 5.71 -0.27 -19.81
C GLY A 392 5.15 -1.57 -19.25
N LEU A 393 5.12 -2.64 -20.07
CA LEU A 393 4.72 -3.98 -19.63
C LEU A 393 5.57 -4.45 -18.43
N GLY A 394 6.89 -4.31 -18.52
CA GLY A 394 7.81 -4.70 -17.46
C GLY A 394 7.51 -3.97 -16.14
N LEU A 395 7.35 -2.66 -16.21
CA LEU A 395 7.06 -1.82 -15.03
C LEU A 395 5.73 -2.19 -14.36
N GLY A 396 4.67 -2.40 -15.15
CA GLY A 396 3.35 -2.72 -14.61
C GLY A 396 3.28 -4.08 -13.91
N LEU A 397 4.07 -5.07 -14.35
CA LEU A 397 4.18 -6.36 -13.69
C LEU A 397 4.82 -6.27 -12.29
N VAL A 398 5.72 -5.29 -12.07
CA VAL A 398 6.52 -5.22 -10.83
C VAL A 398 5.90 -4.31 -9.79
N MET A 399 5.55 -3.07 -10.17
CA MET A 399 5.31 -1.98 -9.22
C MET A 399 4.23 -2.30 -8.19
N GLN A 400 3.08 -2.78 -8.64
CA GLN A 400 1.93 -3.01 -7.77
C GLN A 400 2.08 -4.31 -6.98
N VAL A 401 2.70 -5.31 -7.58
CA VAL A 401 2.92 -6.61 -6.93
C VAL A 401 3.92 -6.49 -5.78
N LEU A 402 4.96 -5.64 -5.88
CA LEU A 402 5.88 -5.40 -4.77
C LEU A 402 5.19 -4.82 -3.54
N VAL A 403 4.28 -3.85 -3.72
CA VAL A 403 3.50 -3.29 -2.61
C VAL A 403 2.61 -4.37 -1.97
N LEU A 404 1.93 -5.18 -2.79
CA LEU A 404 1.11 -6.28 -2.31
C LEU A 404 1.90 -7.28 -1.47
N ILE A 405 3.09 -7.67 -1.93
CA ILE A 405 3.97 -8.62 -1.26
C ILE A 405 4.42 -8.09 0.11
N VAL A 406 4.84 -6.84 0.15
CA VAL A 406 5.26 -6.18 1.39
C VAL A 406 4.10 -6.14 2.39
N GLN A 407 2.91 -5.75 1.95
CA GLN A 407 1.71 -5.74 2.79
C GLN A 407 1.29 -7.13 3.29
N ASN A 408 1.53 -8.18 2.50
CA ASN A 408 1.22 -9.56 2.90
C ASN A 408 2.25 -10.15 3.87
N ALA A 409 3.50 -9.68 3.82
CA ALA A 409 4.62 -10.21 4.60
C ALA A 409 4.69 -9.70 6.05
N VAL A 410 3.90 -8.67 6.40
CA VAL A 410 3.94 -8.00 7.70
C VAL A 410 2.63 -8.13 8.46
N PRO A 411 2.62 -8.03 9.81
CA PRO A 411 1.41 -7.93 10.60
C PRO A 411 0.57 -6.69 10.19
N TYR A 412 -0.73 -6.74 10.46
CA TYR A 412 -1.66 -5.66 10.11
C TYR A 412 -1.27 -4.31 10.74
N GLU A 413 -0.80 -4.32 11.97
CA GLU A 413 -0.33 -3.14 12.73
C GLU A 413 0.88 -2.43 12.11
N ASP A 414 1.73 -3.15 11.36
CA ASP A 414 2.90 -2.60 10.67
C ASP A 414 2.63 -2.31 9.17
N LEU A 415 1.40 -2.46 8.67
CA LEU A 415 1.06 -2.41 7.25
C LEU A 415 1.36 -1.05 6.62
N GLY A 416 1.04 0.05 7.31
CA GLY A 416 1.32 1.40 6.84
C GLY A 416 2.82 1.70 6.81
N VAL A 417 3.53 1.33 7.87
CA VAL A 417 4.99 1.49 7.95
C VAL A 417 5.70 0.66 6.87
N ALA A 418 5.27 -0.57 6.63
CA ALA A 418 5.87 -1.42 5.59
C ALA A 418 5.60 -0.87 4.18
N THR A 419 4.37 -0.39 3.93
CA THR A 419 4.00 0.23 2.65
C THR A 419 4.78 1.52 2.42
N SER A 420 4.90 2.37 3.45
CA SER A 420 5.67 3.61 3.38
C SER A 420 7.17 3.34 3.19
N GLY A 421 7.71 2.33 3.87
CA GLY A 421 9.11 1.91 3.71
C GLY A 421 9.43 1.49 2.28
N ALA A 422 8.64 0.61 1.67
CA ALA A 422 8.83 0.21 0.27
C ALA A 422 8.71 1.39 -0.70
N THR A 423 7.75 2.30 -0.46
CA THR A 423 7.57 3.51 -1.28
C THR A 423 8.74 4.49 -1.10
N PHE A 424 9.25 4.64 0.11
CA PHE A 424 10.42 5.46 0.44
C PHE A 424 11.66 4.98 -0.32
N PHE A 425 11.96 3.67 -0.28
CA PHE A 425 13.10 3.12 -1.04
C PHE A 425 12.94 3.32 -2.54
N ARG A 426 11.73 3.17 -3.08
CA ARG A 426 11.45 3.45 -4.50
C ARG A 426 11.69 4.93 -4.84
N SER A 427 11.26 5.86 -4.00
CA SER A 427 11.41 7.31 -4.23
C SER A 427 12.88 7.75 -4.16
N ILE A 428 13.64 7.19 -3.22
CA ILE A 428 15.10 7.42 -3.15
C ILE A 428 15.76 6.85 -4.40
N GLY A 429 15.42 5.61 -4.79
CA GLY A 429 15.93 5.01 -6.03
C GLY A 429 15.64 5.88 -7.25
N ALA A 430 14.42 6.43 -7.37
CA ALA A 430 14.04 7.35 -8.43
C ALA A 430 14.92 8.61 -8.46
N SER A 431 15.14 9.23 -7.30
CA SER A 431 15.99 10.42 -7.19
C SER A 431 17.44 10.14 -7.62
N PHE A 432 18.01 9.02 -7.16
CA PHE A 432 19.35 8.61 -7.57
C PHE A 432 19.43 8.26 -9.06
N GLY A 433 18.39 7.59 -9.61
CA GLY A 433 18.34 7.25 -11.03
C GLY A 433 18.36 8.50 -11.91
N VAL A 434 17.52 9.46 -11.64
CA VAL A 434 17.47 10.74 -12.39
C VAL A 434 18.80 11.47 -12.30
N ALA A 435 19.41 11.54 -11.11
CA ALA A 435 20.67 12.26 -10.90
C ALA A 435 21.88 11.61 -11.60
N ILE A 436 22.06 10.30 -11.41
CA ILE A 436 23.21 9.57 -11.98
C ILE A 436 23.08 9.56 -13.51
N PHE A 437 21.89 9.26 -14.03
CA PHE A 437 21.68 9.27 -15.47
C PHE A 437 21.74 10.68 -16.05
N GLY A 438 21.36 11.71 -15.27
CA GLY A 438 21.58 13.11 -15.63
C GLY A 438 23.06 13.45 -15.86
N THR A 439 23.91 13.00 -14.96
CA THR A 439 25.35 13.19 -15.08
C THR A 439 25.93 12.41 -16.27
N VAL A 440 25.51 11.16 -16.45
CA VAL A 440 25.91 10.32 -17.59
C VAL A 440 25.52 10.99 -18.90
N PHE A 441 24.24 11.40 -19.03
CA PHE A 441 23.74 12.09 -20.20
C PHE A 441 24.52 13.38 -20.50
N ALA A 442 24.71 14.25 -19.49
CA ALA A 442 25.41 15.52 -19.67
C ALA A 442 26.88 15.33 -20.08
N SER A 443 27.57 14.34 -19.52
CA SER A 443 28.95 14.00 -19.89
C SER A 443 29.04 13.47 -21.32
N ARG A 444 28.21 12.45 -21.63
CA ARG A 444 28.18 11.82 -22.96
C ARG A 444 27.80 12.80 -24.06
N LEU A 445 26.77 13.62 -23.82
CA LEU A 445 26.35 14.65 -24.76
C LEU A 445 27.47 15.66 -25.03
N GLY A 446 28.16 16.12 -23.97
CA GLY A 446 29.29 17.06 -24.11
C GLY A 446 30.43 16.47 -24.97
N ASP A 447 30.81 15.21 -24.69
CA ASP A 447 31.87 14.52 -25.43
C ASP A 447 31.49 14.33 -26.90
N GLN A 448 30.24 13.91 -27.16
CA GLN A 448 29.74 13.62 -28.51
C GLN A 448 29.53 14.91 -29.33
N LEU A 449 28.98 15.97 -28.74
CA LEU A 449 28.85 17.27 -29.43
C LEU A 449 30.20 17.87 -29.75
N THR A 450 31.20 17.77 -28.83
CA THR A 450 32.56 18.22 -29.06
C THR A 450 33.22 17.42 -30.18
N ALA A 451 33.00 16.13 -30.23
CA ALA A 451 33.49 15.27 -31.30
C ALA A 451 32.81 15.58 -32.65
N ALA A 452 31.50 15.73 -32.65
CA ALA A 452 30.68 16.03 -33.85
C ALA A 452 31.07 17.36 -34.52
N PHE A 453 31.51 18.35 -33.74
CA PHE A 453 31.84 19.69 -34.24
C PHE A 453 33.36 19.90 -34.42
N ARG A 454 34.19 18.90 -34.28
CA ARG A 454 35.62 19.02 -34.57
C ARG A 454 35.87 19.42 -36.01
N GLY A 455 36.46 20.60 -36.20
CA GLY A 455 36.77 21.12 -37.53
C GLY A 455 35.59 21.72 -38.30
N VAL A 456 34.42 21.80 -37.67
CA VAL A 456 33.19 22.44 -38.25
C VAL A 456 33.08 23.87 -37.77
N ARG A 457 32.94 24.81 -38.70
CA ARG A 457 32.64 26.22 -38.36
C ARG A 457 31.17 26.34 -38.06
N LEU A 458 30.83 26.57 -36.78
CA LEU A 458 29.48 26.84 -36.34
C LEU A 458 29.09 28.31 -36.58
N PRO A 459 27.80 28.62 -36.75
CA PRO A 459 27.34 30.00 -36.80
C PRO A 459 27.70 30.80 -35.55
N PRO A 460 27.88 32.12 -35.62
CA PRO A 460 28.16 32.96 -34.47
C PRO A 460 27.14 32.80 -33.36
N GLY A 461 27.59 32.59 -32.13
CA GLY A 461 26.74 32.37 -30.95
C GLY A 461 26.32 30.91 -30.69
N LEU A 462 26.63 29.98 -31.61
CA LEU A 462 26.40 28.55 -31.40
C LEU A 462 27.72 27.82 -31.06
N SER A 463 27.79 27.22 -29.90
CA SER A 463 28.89 26.35 -29.48
C SER A 463 28.35 25.00 -28.98
N ALA A 464 29.19 24.02 -28.82
CA ALA A 464 28.80 22.74 -28.23
C ALA A 464 28.15 22.94 -26.85
N ASP A 465 28.71 23.84 -26.02
CA ASP A 465 28.16 24.12 -24.68
C ASP A 465 26.81 24.90 -24.76
N ALA A 466 26.66 25.82 -25.72
CA ALA A 466 25.38 26.49 -25.93
C ALA A 466 24.28 25.50 -26.35
N LEU A 467 24.59 24.60 -27.28
CA LEU A 467 23.66 23.56 -27.73
C LEU A 467 23.33 22.51 -26.63
N LYS A 468 24.27 22.24 -25.74
CA LYS A 468 24.04 21.39 -24.56
C LYS A 468 23.03 22.04 -23.59
N SER A 469 23.11 23.37 -23.45
CA SER A 469 22.23 24.14 -22.55
C SER A 469 20.86 24.43 -23.15
N ASP A 470 20.80 24.72 -24.47
CA ASP A 470 19.55 24.96 -25.20
C ASP A 470 19.52 24.18 -26.53
N PRO A 471 18.80 23.04 -26.53
CA PRO A 471 18.63 22.20 -27.72
C PRO A 471 17.93 22.92 -28.90
N ARG A 472 17.19 24.02 -28.65
CA ARG A 472 16.46 24.76 -29.69
C ARG A 472 17.42 25.33 -30.73
N GLY A 473 18.64 25.62 -30.34
CA GLY A 473 19.71 26.10 -31.26
C GLY A 473 20.04 25.09 -32.37
N ILE A 474 19.71 23.79 -32.22
CA ILE A 474 19.92 22.79 -33.28
C ILE A 474 19.16 23.09 -34.54
N ALA A 475 17.99 23.70 -34.45
CA ALA A 475 17.17 24.08 -35.61
C ALA A 475 17.85 25.13 -36.50
N ALA A 476 18.73 25.98 -35.95
CA ALA A 476 19.47 27.00 -36.66
C ALA A 476 20.77 26.48 -37.33
N LEU A 477 21.14 25.23 -37.12
CA LEU A 477 22.34 24.61 -37.71
C LEU A 477 22.12 24.26 -39.20
N PRO A 478 23.15 24.32 -40.03
CA PRO A 478 23.17 23.77 -41.38
C PRO A 478 22.87 22.25 -41.36
N PRO A 479 22.43 21.63 -42.47
CA PRO A 479 21.95 20.24 -42.49
C PRO A 479 22.94 19.19 -41.89
N ALA A 480 24.23 19.28 -42.30
CA ALA A 480 25.21 18.30 -41.81
C ALA A 480 25.54 18.46 -40.31
N PRO A 481 25.88 19.66 -39.78
CA PRO A 481 26.01 19.84 -38.31
C PRO A 481 24.74 19.55 -37.53
N ARG A 482 23.56 19.82 -38.09
CA ARG A 482 22.28 19.48 -37.47
C ARG A 482 22.11 17.98 -37.27
N GLN A 483 22.36 17.17 -38.33
CA GLN A 483 22.32 15.72 -38.21
C GLN A 483 23.32 15.18 -37.17
N ALA A 484 24.54 15.71 -37.19
CA ALA A 484 25.57 15.32 -36.20
C ALA A 484 25.14 15.65 -34.75
N ALA A 485 24.48 16.80 -34.53
CA ALA A 485 23.95 17.17 -33.24
C ALA A 485 22.78 16.24 -32.81
N LEU A 486 21.84 15.94 -33.72
CA LEU A 486 20.73 15.01 -33.44
C LEU A 486 21.23 13.61 -33.11
N HIS A 487 22.24 13.12 -33.85
CA HIS A 487 22.91 11.85 -33.55
C HIS A 487 23.58 11.86 -32.19
N ALA A 488 24.28 12.94 -31.81
CA ALA A 488 24.89 13.10 -30.50
C ALA A 488 23.84 13.04 -29.37
N TYR A 489 22.70 13.70 -29.52
CA TYR A 489 21.61 13.61 -28.57
C TYR A 489 20.99 12.22 -28.49
N ALA A 490 20.72 11.60 -29.63
CA ALA A 490 20.18 10.25 -29.69
C ALA A 490 21.09 9.25 -28.98
N SER A 491 22.36 9.27 -29.31
CA SER A 491 23.37 8.37 -28.74
C SER A 491 23.59 8.63 -27.24
N ALA A 492 23.63 9.89 -26.77
CA ALA A 492 23.76 10.19 -25.36
C ALA A 492 22.57 9.72 -24.52
N ILE A 493 21.34 9.77 -25.07
CA ILE A 493 20.13 9.27 -24.40
C ILE A 493 20.09 7.75 -24.41
N THR A 494 20.44 7.10 -25.50
CA THR A 494 20.47 5.64 -25.60
C THR A 494 21.55 5.01 -24.71
N ASP A 495 22.67 5.69 -24.51
CA ASP A 495 23.69 5.33 -23.52
C ASP A 495 23.09 5.27 -22.09
N VAL A 496 22.22 6.23 -21.73
CA VAL A 496 21.51 6.21 -20.42
C VAL A 496 20.70 4.93 -20.26
N PHE A 497 19.94 4.53 -21.28
CA PHE A 497 19.16 3.29 -21.23
C PHE A 497 20.04 2.06 -21.15
N LEU A 498 21.17 2.06 -21.86
CA LEU A 498 22.14 0.97 -21.81
C LEU A 498 22.74 0.81 -20.41
N TYR A 499 23.09 1.91 -19.73
CA TYR A 499 23.60 1.86 -18.35
C TYR A 499 22.51 1.56 -17.31
N ALA A 500 21.25 1.84 -17.61
CA ALA A 500 20.12 1.46 -16.75
C ALA A 500 19.81 -0.04 -16.80
N ALA A 501 20.09 -0.71 -17.91
CA ALA A 501 19.77 -2.12 -18.10
C ALA A 501 20.49 -3.07 -17.11
N PRO A 502 21.80 -2.95 -16.81
CA PRO A 502 22.46 -3.75 -15.78
C PRO A 502 21.84 -3.57 -14.38
N VAL A 503 21.42 -2.35 -14.06
CA VAL A 503 20.76 -2.08 -12.77
C VAL A 503 19.40 -2.80 -12.68
N ALA A 504 18.62 -2.76 -13.76
CA ALA A 504 17.36 -3.50 -13.83
C ALA A 504 17.60 -5.03 -13.79
N LEU A 505 18.68 -5.52 -14.42
CA LEU A 505 19.10 -6.93 -14.36
C LEU A 505 19.44 -7.36 -12.93
N LEU A 506 20.07 -6.50 -12.13
CA LEU A 506 20.28 -6.77 -10.71
C LEU A 506 18.94 -6.94 -9.98
N GLY A 507 17.93 -6.14 -10.32
CA GLY A 507 16.57 -6.30 -9.84
C GLY A 507 15.97 -7.65 -10.18
N PHE A 508 16.20 -8.16 -11.39
CA PHE A 508 15.79 -9.50 -11.82
C PHE A 508 16.47 -10.59 -10.99
N LEU A 509 17.79 -10.48 -10.78
CA LEU A 509 18.51 -11.44 -9.95
C LEU A 509 18.00 -11.46 -8.51
N LEU A 510 17.72 -10.31 -7.91
CA LEU A 510 17.15 -10.22 -6.57
C LEU A 510 15.73 -10.78 -6.51
N ALA A 511 14.92 -10.54 -7.53
CA ALA A 511 13.53 -11.06 -7.59
C ALA A 511 13.48 -12.60 -7.58
N TRP A 512 14.51 -13.25 -8.10
CA TRP A 512 14.62 -14.72 -8.07
C TRP A 512 14.69 -15.28 -6.64
N PHE A 513 15.30 -14.55 -5.72
CA PHE A 513 15.44 -14.94 -4.32
C PHE A 513 14.19 -14.66 -3.46
N LEU A 514 13.13 -14.05 -4.00
CA LEU A 514 11.86 -13.91 -3.32
C LEU A 514 11.28 -15.30 -3.03
N LYS A 515 10.82 -15.50 -1.81
CA LYS A 515 10.10 -16.72 -1.41
C LYS A 515 8.62 -16.48 -1.58
N GLU A 516 7.95 -17.37 -2.28
CA GLU A 516 6.50 -17.29 -2.49
C GLU A 516 5.77 -17.77 -1.24
N ASP A 517 5.15 -16.83 -0.54
CA ASP A 517 4.27 -17.09 0.57
C ASP A 517 2.81 -16.95 0.10
N ARG A 518 1.90 -17.77 0.65
CA ARG A 518 0.48 -17.68 0.30
C ARG A 518 -0.11 -16.33 0.68
N LEU A 519 -0.94 -15.75 -0.18
CA LEU A 519 -1.67 -14.52 0.13
C LEU A 519 -2.77 -14.82 1.15
N ARG A 520 -2.90 -13.95 2.15
CA ARG A 520 -3.94 -14.06 3.18
C ARG A 520 -5.32 -13.85 2.56
N GLY A 521 -6.29 -14.68 2.93
CA GLY A 521 -7.66 -14.62 2.41
C GLY A 521 -8.56 -13.60 3.10
N SER A 522 -8.16 -13.05 4.27
CA SER A 522 -8.95 -12.09 5.06
C SER A 522 -8.14 -10.88 5.51
N VAL A 523 -8.82 -9.76 5.76
CA VAL A 523 -8.22 -8.52 6.33
C VAL A 523 -8.06 -8.65 7.85
N THR A 524 -8.85 -9.51 8.46
CA THR A 524 -8.77 -9.85 9.89
C THR A 524 -7.54 -10.70 10.18
N ALA A 525 -7.08 -10.64 11.44
CA ALA A 525 -5.99 -11.48 11.93
C ALA A 525 -6.14 -12.92 11.43
N PRO A 526 -5.04 -13.62 11.12
CA PRO A 526 -5.09 -14.91 10.46
C PRO A 526 -6.06 -15.85 11.16
N ASP A 527 -6.92 -16.48 10.35
CA ASP A 527 -7.75 -17.58 10.83
C ASP A 527 -6.77 -18.65 11.38
N ILE A 528 -6.90 -18.95 12.66
CA ILE A 528 -5.93 -19.79 13.39
C ILE A 528 -5.88 -21.20 12.81
N SER A 529 -6.92 -21.62 12.10
CA SER A 529 -6.90 -22.90 11.36
C SER A 529 -5.86 -22.92 10.22
N GLU A 530 -5.48 -21.75 9.64
CA GLU A 530 -4.41 -21.68 8.61
C GLU A 530 -3.00 -21.52 9.23
N THR A 531 -2.89 -21.17 10.52
CA THR A 531 -1.62 -20.93 11.20
C THR A 531 -1.14 -22.11 12.04
N ILE A 532 -1.90 -23.19 12.09
CA ILE A 532 -1.42 -24.44 12.69
C ILE A 532 -0.46 -25.09 11.67
N PRO A 533 0.87 -24.98 11.86
CA PRO A 533 1.78 -25.79 11.06
C PRO A 533 1.49 -27.26 11.38
N PRO A 534 1.53 -28.16 10.41
CA PRO A 534 1.41 -29.57 10.67
C PRO A 534 2.52 -29.95 11.66
N ASN A 535 2.13 -30.33 12.88
CA ASN A 535 2.97 -30.82 13.99
C ASN A 535 4.19 -29.92 14.35
N PRO A 536 4.08 -29.03 15.35
CA PRO A 536 5.28 -28.45 15.97
C PRO A 536 5.93 -29.43 16.91
N VAL A 537 7.09 -29.90 16.55
CA VAL A 537 7.84 -30.92 17.28
C VAL A 537 8.41 -30.44 18.63
N HIS A 538 8.34 -29.15 18.99
CA HIS A 538 8.94 -28.60 20.22
C HIS A 538 8.23 -27.31 20.72
N ARG A 539 7.02 -27.41 21.25
CA ARG A 539 6.43 -26.35 22.10
C ARG A 539 5.94 -26.96 23.42
N SER A 540 6.06 -26.20 24.51
CA SER A 540 5.49 -26.65 25.77
C SER A 540 3.97 -26.69 25.66
N SER A 541 3.34 -27.68 26.27
CA SER A 541 1.89 -27.80 26.29
C SER A 541 1.17 -26.58 26.86
N TYR A 542 1.86 -25.83 27.73
CA TYR A 542 1.39 -24.59 28.32
C TYR A 542 1.25 -23.48 27.26
N ASP A 543 2.27 -23.27 26.40
CA ASP A 543 2.22 -22.23 25.34
C ASP A 543 1.12 -22.51 24.31
N GLU A 544 0.81 -23.79 24.08
CA GLU A 544 -0.24 -24.21 23.15
C GLU A 544 -1.63 -24.01 23.76
N CYS A 545 -1.81 -24.29 25.05
CA CYS A 545 -3.03 -23.95 25.79
C CYS A 545 -3.26 -22.45 25.88
N CYS A 546 -2.25 -21.66 26.22
CA CYS A 546 -2.34 -20.19 26.28
C CYS A 546 -2.71 -19.59 24.92
N ARG A 547 -2.19 -20.14 23.83
CA ARG A 547 -2.51 -19.72 22.47
C ARG A 547 -3.95 -20.07 22.08
N ALA A 548 -4.39 -21.31 22.34
CA ALA A 548 -5.76 -21.73 22.05
C ALA A 548 -6.78 -20.93 22.86
N LEU A 549 -6.46 -20.60 24.11
CA LEU A 549 -7.31 -19.81 25.00
C LEU A 549 -7.33 -18.31 24.64
N SER A 550 -6.22 -17.75 24.17
CA SER A 550 -6.17 -16.35 23.73
C SER A 550 -7.12 -16.08 22.55
N VAL A 551 -7.35 -17.08 21.71
CA VAL A 551 -8.31 -17.02 20.59
C VAL A 551 -9.75 -17.00 21.06
N LEU A 552 -10.07 -17.85 22.03
CA LEU A 552 -11.39 -17.88 22.65
C LEU A 552 -11.71 -16.57 23.40
N GLY A 553 -10.67 -15.82 23.80
CA GLY A 553 -10.77 -14.53 24.46
C GLY A 553 -11.23 -13.39 23.52
N THR A 554 -11.04 -13.50 22.20
CA THR A 554 -11.49 -12.46 21.27
C THR A 554 -13.01 -12.50 21.07
N ARG A 555 -13.62 -11.31 20.84
CA ARG A 555 -15.08 -11.20 20.63
C ARG A 555 -15.53 -11.93 19.36
N GLU A 556 -14.74 -11.89 18.29
CA GLU A 556 -15.01 -12.58 17.03
C GLU A 556 -14.79 -14.09 17.16
N GLY A 557 -13.73 -14.52 17.82
CA GLY A 557 -13.48 -15.92 18.10
C GLY A 557 -14.63 -16.54 18.90
N ARG A 558 -15.15 -15.84 19.93
CA ARG A 558 -16.34 -16.28 20.68
C ARG A 558 -17.59 -16.41 19.81
N ARG A 559 -17.85 -15.44 18.92
CA ARG A 559 -19.00 -15.48 18.01
C ARG A 559 -18.91 -16.67 17.05
N GLU A 560 -17.75 -16.95 16.52
CA GLU A 560 -17.51 -18.06 15.61
C GLU A 560 -17.63 -19.43 16.32
N VAL A 561 -17.12 -19.56 17.54
CA VAL A 561 -17.28 -20.76 18.35
C VAL A 561 -18.75 -21.06 18.62
N TYR A 562 -19.54 -20.06 19.02
CA TYR A 562 -20.97 -20.25 19.24
C TYR A 562 -21.73 -20.54 17.95
N ARG A 563 -21.33 -20.00 16.83
CA ARG A 563 -21.90 -20.33 15.52
C ARG A 563 -21.68 -21.80 15.19
N LYS A 564 -20.46 -22.31 15.31
CA LYS A 564 -20.14 -23.71 15.06
C LYS A 564 -20.85 -24.69 16.02
N ILE A 565 -20.94 -24.34 17.30
CA ILE A 565 -21.68 -25.13 18.30
C ILE A 565 -23.17 -25.24 17.92
N ILE A 566 -23.79 -24.14 17.52
CA ILE A 566 -25.21 -24.08 17.15
C ILE A 566 -25.46 -24.87 15.87
N GLU A 567 -24.63 -24.70 14.83
CA GLU A 567 -24.69 -25.45 13.58
C GLU A 567 -24.55 -26.97 13.81
N ARG A 568 -23.55 -27.36 14.61
CA ARG A 568 -23.30 -28.76 14.93
C ARG A 568 -24.42 -29.37 15.82
N ALA A 569 -25.06 -28.55 16.64
CA ALA A 569 -26.24 -28.97 17.41
C ALA A 569 -27.52 -29.05 16.57
N GLY A 570 -27.50 -28.60 15.32
CA GLY A 570 -28.61 -28.67 14.40
C GLY A 570 -29.69 -27.59 14.61
N TYR A 571 -29.35 -26.47 15.26
CA TYR A 571 -30.30 -25.37 15.50
C TYR A 571 -29.99 -24.16 14.62
N ASP A 572 -31.05 -23.43 14.24
CA ASP A 572 -30.92 -22.15 13.54
C ASP A 572 -31.11 -20.99 14.54
N LEU A 573 -30.07 -20.67 15.29
CA LEU A 573 -30.06 -19.64 16.31
C LEU A 573 -28.92 -18.64 16.05
N LEU A 574 -29.13 -17.38 16.46
CA LEU A 574 -28.04 -16.41 16.50
C LEU A 574 -26.94 -16.87 17.48
N PRO A 575 -25.65 -16.65 17.20
CA PRO A 575 -24.57 -16.97 18.13
C PRO A 575 -24.78 -16.39 19.54
N ALA A 576 -25.30 -15.16 19.61
CA ALA A 576 -25.66 -14.53 20.88
C ALA A 576 -26.83 -15.21 21.59
N ALA A 577 -27.77 -15.84 20.87
CA ALA A 577 -28.88 -16.57 21.47
C ALA A 577 -28.41 -17.89 22.09
N GLY A 578 -27.53 -18.65 21.41
CA GLY A 578 -26.91 -19.84 21.98
C GLY A 578 -26.06 -19.52 23.22
N TRP A 579 -25.32 -18.41 23.17
CA TRP A 579 -24.57 -17.91 24.33
C TRP A 579 -25.51 -17.55 25.49
N LEU A 580 -26.63 -16.85 25.21
CA LEU A 580 -27.62 -16.47 26.22
C LEU A 580 -28.28 -17.68 26.88
N LEU A 581 -28.70 -18.67 26.10
CA LEU A 581 -29.29 -19.92 26.64
C LEU A 581 -28.34 -20.64 27.59
N LEU A 582 -27.05 -20.75 27.26
CA LEU A 582 -26.04 -21.35 28.13
C LEU A 582 -25.81 -20.53 29.41
N ARG A 583 -25.97 -19.21 29.38
CA ARG A 583 -25.88 -18.31 30.55
C ARG A 583 -27.10 -18.49 31.45
N ILE A 584 -28.33 -18.51 30.90
CA ILE A 584 -29.55 -18.74 31.66
C ILE A 584 -29.49 -20.14 32.31
N ARG A 585 -29.06 -21.17 31.59
CA ARG A 585 -28.84 -22.50 32.15
C ARG A 585 -27.91 -22.49 33.36
N ARG A 586 -26.82 -21.72 33.30
CA ARG A 586 -25.81 -21.66 34.36
C ARG A 586 -26.28 -20.90 35.59
N TYR A 587 -27.03 -19.82 35.42
CA TYR A 587 -27.39 -18.92 36.52
C TYR A 587 -28.86 -19.09 36.97
N GLY A 588 -29.65 -19.89 36.27
CA GLY A 588 -31.06 -20.12 36.53
C GLY A 588 -31.95 -19.03 35.95
N SER A 589 -31.65 -17.79 36.22
CA SER A 589 -32.29 -16.61 35.61
C SER A 589 -31.24 -15.56 35.24
N VAL A 590 -31.54 -14.70 34.25
CA VAL A 590 -30.64 -13.65 33.77
C VAL A 590 -31.40 -12.44 33.33
N GLU A 591 -31.05 -11.27 33.86
CA GLU A 591 -31.49 -9.97 33.32
C GLU A 591 -30.59 -9.58 32.13
N PRO A 592 -31.17 -9.41 30.91
CA PRO A 592 -30.42 -9.11 29.70
C PRO A 592 -29.58 -7.83 29.77
N GLY A 593 -30.07 -6.80 30.44
CA GLY A 593 -29.37 -5.53 30.62
C GLY A 593 -28.09 -5.68 31.44
N MET A 594 -28.24 -6.23 32.64
CA MET A 594 -27.10 -6.50 33.54
C MET A 594 -26.09 -7.48 32.92
N LEU A 595 -26.59 -8.50 32.18
CA LEU A 595 -25.72 -9.44 31.50
C LEU A 595 -24.87 -8.77 30.40
N ALA A 596 -25.46 -7.82 29.66
CA ALA A 596 -24.74 -7.04 28.65
C ALA A 596 -23.58 -6.25 29.25
N GLU A 597 -23.79 -5.57 30.36
CA GLU A 597 -22.76 -4.81 31.07
C GLU A 597 -21.66 -5.70 31.62
N ARG A 598 -22.03 -6.77 32.37
CA ARG A 598 -21.05 -7.71 32.96
C ARG A 598 -20.21 -8.48 31.95
N SER A 599 -20.73 -8.71 30.74
CA SER A 599 -20.07 -9.53 29.73
C SER A 599 -19.41 -8.72 28.61
N ALA A 600 -19.40 -7.40 28.69
CA ALA A 600 -18.91 -6.48 27.64
C ALA A 600 -19.49 -6.79 26.25
N VAL A 601 -20.74 -7.27 26.18
CA VAL A 601 -21.48 -7.56 24.95
C VAL A 601 -22.40 -6.37 24.66
N PRO A 602 -22.55 -5.89 23.40
CA PRO A 602 -23.48 -4.80 23.10
C PRO A 602 -24.90 -5.15 23.52
N LEU A 603 -25.54 -4.24 24.23
CA LEU A 603 -26.91 -4.39 24.68
C LEU A 603 -27.85 -4.77 23.52
N GLN A 604 -27.68 -4.16 22.35
CA GLN A 604 -28.48 -4.47 21.16
C GLN A 604 -28.38 -5.94 20.73
N ALA A 605 -27.19 -6.55 20.83
CA ALA A 605 -26.99 -7.96 20.48
C ALA A 605 -27.64 -8.89 21.51
N VAL A 606 -27.54 -8.56 22.80
CA VAL A 606 -28.19 -9.32 23.87
C VAL A 606 -29.71 -9.21 23.78
N MET A 607 -30.26 -8.02 23.50
CA MET A 607 -31.69 -7.80 23.32
C MET A 607 -32.25 -8.50 22.07
N ALA A 608 -31.48 -8.56 20.96
CA ALA A 608 -31.84 -9.33 19.77
C ALA A 608 -31.89 -10.84 20.09
N ALA A 609 -30.88 -11.33 20.81
CA ALA A 609 -30.83 -12.72 21.28
C ALA A 609 -32.03 -13.05 22.22
N ALA A 610 -32.31 -12.15 23.16
CA ALA A 610 -33.43 -12.31 24.07
C ALA A 610 -34.78 -12.41 23.31
N ARG A 611 -35.01 -11.53 22.33
CA ARG A 611 -36.21 -11.63 21.47
C ARG A 611 -36.28 -12.95 20.72
N GLN A 612 -35.20 -13.41 20.12
CA GLN A 612 -35.19 -14.67 19.38
C GLN A 612 -35.49 -15.88 20.27
N VAL A 613 -34.95 -15.94 21.51
CA VAL A 613 -35.27 -17.06 22.43
C VAL A 613 -36.66 -17.00 22.96
N GLU A 614 -37.25 -15.79 23.17
CA GLU A 614 -38.66 -15.59 23.54
C GLU A 614 -39.62 -15.99 22.41
N GLU A 615 -39.36 -15.51 21.16
CA GLU A 615 -40.17 -15.83 19.96
C GLU A 615 -40.20 -17.34 19.66
N ARG A 616 -39.06 -18.02 19.88
CA ARG A 616 -38.94 -19.49 19.73
C ARG A 616 -39.43 -20.29 20.97
N ARG A 617 -39.94 -19.62 21.97
CA ARG A 617 -40.44 -20.19 23.24
C ARG A 617 -39.37 -21.02 23.99
N LEU A 618 -38.09 -20.63 23.84
CA LEU A 618 -37.00 -21.27 24.55
C LEU A 618 -36.72 -20.63 25.90
N ALA A 619 -37.15 -19.40 26.12
CA ALA A 619 -37.12 -18.71 27.39
C ALA A 619 -38.43 -17.92 27.58
N GLU A 620 -38.81 -17.74 28.83
CA GLU A 620 -39.93 -16.88 29.23
C GLU A 620 -39.43 -15.76 30.13
N ARG A 621 -40.09 -14.60 30.03
CA ARG A 621 -39.77 -13.43 30.86
C ARG A 621 -40.55 -13.48 32.18
N ARG A 622 -39.84 -13.44 33.32
CA ARG A 622 -40.42 -13.28 34.65
C ARG A 622 -39.90 -11.98 35.27
N GLY A 623 -40.67 -10.91 35.13
CA GLY A 623 -40.27 -9.56 35.49
C GLY A 623 -39.18 -9.03 34.53
N LEU A 624 -38.02 -8.69 35.04
CA LEU A 624 -36.87 -8.28 34.25
C LEU A 624 -35.98 -9.45 33.79
N ASP A 625 -36.15 -10.62 34.41
CA ASP A 625 -35.35 -11.80 34.18
C ASP A 625 -35.91 -12.71 33.09
N LEU A 626 -35.00 -13.38 32.36
CA LEU A 626 -35.30 -14.49 31.46
C LEU A 626 -34.99 -15.82 32.14
N VAL A 627 -35.94 -16.77 32.03
CA VAL A 627 -35.84 -18.12 32.57
C VAL A 627 -36.09 -19.13 31.46
N LEU A 628 -35.37 -20.25 31.44
CA LEU A 628 -35.55 -21.28 30.41
C LEU A 628 -36.91 -22.00 30.59
N THR A 629 -37.57 -22.22 29.47
CA THR A 629 -38.66 -23.18 29.34
C THR A 629 -38.12 -24.61 29.32
N ASP A 630 -39.03 -25.65 29.36
CA ASP A 630 -38.60 -27.04 29.24
C ASP A 630 -37.89 -27.29 27.89
N ALA A 631 -38.45 -26.76 26.78
CA ALA A 631 -37.81 -26.81 25.48
C ALA A 631 -36.47 -26.06 25.44
N GLY A 632 -36.38 -24.90 26.13
CA GLY A 632 -35.14 -24.15 26.25
C GLY A 632 -34.07 -24.87 27.06
N ARG A 633 -34.43 -25.67 28.08
CA ARG A 633 -33.54 -26.51 28.83
C ARG A 633 -32.94 -27.59 27.94
N GLU A 634 -33.74 -28.30 27.17
CA GLU A 634 -33.31 -29.33 26.24
C GLU A 634 -32.31 -28.78 25.21
N VAL A 635 -32.63 -27.61 24.58
CA VAL A 635 -31.71 -26.95 23.65
C VAL A 635 -30.41 -26.55 24.34
N ALA A 636 -30.48 -25.95 25.53
CA ALA A 636 -29.29 -25.51 26.26
C ALA A 636 -28.42 -26.72 26.70
N GLU A 637 -29.01 -27.88 27.03
CA GLU A 637 -28.29 -29.11 27.32
C GLU A 637 -27.59 -29.67 26.10
N ARG A 638 -28.28 -29.68 24.94
CA ARG A 638 -27.68 -30.13 23.69
C ARG A 638 -26.52 -29.24 23.27
N LEU A 639 -26.66 -27.91 23.36
CA LEU A 639 -25.58 -26.95 23.08
C LEU A 639 -24.38 -27.15 24.02
N ALA A 640 -24.64 -27.46 25.29
CA ALA A 640 -23.59 -27.76 26.27
C ALA A 640 -22.85 -29.06 25.95
N ALA A 641 -23.58 -30.11 25.54
CA ALA A 641 -22.99 -31.38 25.13
C ALA A 641 -22.10 -31.23 23.90
N VAL A 642 -22.60 -30.56 22.86
CA VAL A 642 -21.82 -30.28 21.64
C VAL A 642 -20.58 -29.43 21.94
N ARG A 643 -20.67 -28.48 22.88
CA ARG A 643 -19.52 -27.70 23.33
C ARG A 643 -18.47 -28.61 24.01
N GLU A 644 -18.88 -29.52 24.87
CA GLU A 644 -17.96 -30.46 25.50
C GLU A 644 -17.33 -31.43 24.49
N GLU A 645 -18.11 -31.95 23.54
CA GLU A 645 -17.60 -32.79 22.45
C GLU A 645 -16.56 -32.06 21.63
N SER A 646 -16.84 -30.79 21.27
CA SER A 646 -15.91 -29.96 20.50
C SER A 646 -14.62 -29.62 21.27
N LEU A 647 -14.72 -29.44 22.59
CA LEU A 647 -13.55 -29.26 23.45
C LEU A 647 -12.72 -30.55 23.58
N ALA A 648 -13.39 -31.70 23.67
CA ALA A 648 -12.74 -33.01 23.70
C ALA A 648 -11.97 -33.28 22.37
N GLU A 649 -12.57 -32.97 21.24
CA GLU A 649 -11.88 -33.07 19.93
C GLU A 649 -10.68 -32.14 19.82
N LEU A 650 -10.79 -30.90 20.31
CA LEU A 650 -9.71 -29.91 20.27
C LEU A 650 -8.54 -30.25 21.17
N LEU A 651 -8.82 -30.82 22.32
CA LEU A 651 -7.83 -31.12 23.37
C LEU A 651 -7.30 -32.58 23.32
N GLY A 652 -7.96 -33.46 22.53
CA GLY A 652 -7.54 -34.84 22.33
C GLY A 652 -7.24 -35.58 23.63
N ASP A 653 -6.06 -36.21 23.74
CA ASP A 653 -5.62 -36.99 24.92
C ASP A 653 -5.53 -36.17 26.22
N TRP A 654 -5.57 -34.85 26.13
CA TRP A 654 -5.60 -33.95 27.30
C TRP A 654 -6.96 -33.90 27.98
N TRP A 655 -8.04 -34.29 27.30
CA TRP A 655 -9.41 -34.35 27.83
C TRP A 655 -9.72 -35.70 28.54
N GLY A 656 -8.74 -36.33 29.10
CA GLY A 656 -8.90 -37.62 29.79
C GLY A 656 -9.65 -37.53 31.14
N PRO A 657 -10.24 -38.65 31.62
CA PRO A 657 -11.16 -38.64 32.76
C PRO A 657 -10.56 -38.20 34.11
N GLY A 658 -9.25 -38.15 34.29
CA GLY A 658 -8.62 -37.67 35.52
C GLY A 658 -8.19 -36.20 35.50
N ARG A 659 -8.22 -35.54 34.32
CA ARG A 659 -7.79 -34.14 34.14
C ARG A 659 -8.93 -33.20 33.76
N ARG A 660 -10.11 -33.76 33.53
CA ARG A 660 -11.28 -33.03 33.03
C ARG A 660 -11.71 -31.92 33.97
N ASP A 661 -11.73 -32.14 35.27
CA ASP A 661 -12.17 -31.15 36.25
C ASP A 661 -11.13 -30.07 36.51
N ASP A 662 -9.86 -30.40 36.43
CA ASP A 662 -8.75 -29.43 36.58
C ASP A 662 -8.64 -28.55 35.36
N LEU A 663 -8.79 -29.12 34.16
CA LEU A 663 -8.82 -28.35 32.89
C LEU A 663 -10.10 -27.53 32.77
N SER A 664 -11.24 -28.03 33.19
CA SER A 664 -12.50 -27.28 33.24
C SER A 664 -12.41 -26.08 34.18
N ARG A 665 -11.75 -26.22 35.33
CA ARG A 665 -11.46 -25.15 36.27
C ARG A 665 -10.49 -24.14 35.66
N LEU A 666 -9.37 -24.58 35.09
CA LEU A 666 -8.37 -23.73 34.46
C LEU A 666 -8.95 -22.94 33.27
N VAL A 667 -9.73 -23.61 32.40
CA VAL A 667 -10.43 -22.95 31.29
C VAL A 667 -11.47 -21.96 31.80
N HIS A 668 -12.12 -22.29 32.92
CA HIS A 668 -13.09 -21.40 33.56
C HIS A 668 -12.42 -20.15 34.16
N ASP A 669 -11.33 -20.35 34.90
CA ASP A 669 -10.60 -19.26 35.56
C ASP A 669 -9.92 -18.36 34.53
N LEU A 670 -9.27 -18.93 33.48
CA LEU A 670 -8.68 -18.18 32.40
C LEU A 670 -9.72 -17.46 31.52
N THR A 671 -10.87 -18.07 31.25
CA THR A 671 -11.96 -17.37 30.57
C THR A 671 -12.58 -16.26 31.43
N GLY A 672 -12.59 -16.41 32.73
CA GLY A 672 -12.97 -15.39 33.70
C GLY A 672 -11.99 -14.20 33.72
N GLU A 673 -10.70 -14.48 33.76
CA GLU A 673 -9.64 -13.46 33.72
C GLU A 673 -9.54 -12.75 32.37
N LEU A 674 -9.62 -13.50 31.26
CA LEU A 674 -9.57 -12.94 29.88
C LEU A 674 -10.86 -12.22 29.48
N CYS A 675 -11.99 -12.49 30.12
CA CYS A 675 -13.27 -11.82 29.85
C CYS A 675 -13.50 -10.57 30.72
N GLY A 676 -12.48 -10.08 31.44
CA GLY A 676 -12.53 -8.81 32.15
C GLY A 676 -13.58 -8.81 33.27
N ALA A 677 -13.53 -9.81 34.16
CA ALA A 677 -14.01 -9.58 35.51
C ALA A 677 -13.01 -8.63 36.16
N GLU A 678 -13.33 -7.33 36.13
CA GLU A 678 -12.64 -6.34 36.97
C GLU A 678 -12.64 -6.91 38.40
N ARG A 679 -11.43 -7.12 38.93
CA ARG A 679 -11.25 -7.35 40.35
C ARG A 679 -11.92 -6.21 41.07
N GLU A 680 -13.00 -6.45 41.80
CA GLU A 680 -13.40 -5.63 42.92
C GLU A 680 -12.16 -5.46 43.79
N ARG A 681 -11.53 -4.31 43.73
CA ARG A 681 -10.56 -3.89 44.76
C ARG A 681 -11.38 -3.80 46.06
N PRO A 682 -11.06 -4.56 47.13
CA PRO A 682 -11.69 -4.38 48.40
C PRO A 682 -11.48 -2.92 48.81
N HIS A 683 -12.54 -2.20 49.03
CA HIS A 683 -12.53 -0.90 49.68
C HIS A 683 -11.99 -1.11 51.11
N ASN A 684 -10.69 -1.04 51.26
CA ASN A 684 -10.06 -0.89 52.60
C ASN A 684 -10.29 0.53 53.07
N GLY A 685 -11.49 0.76 53.60
CA GLY A 685 -11.68 1.72 54.66
C GLY A 685 -11.03 1.19 55.93
N THR A 686 -9.78 1.53 56.18
CA THR A 686 -9.17 1.37 57.51
C THR A 686 -8.64 2.70 57.97
N THR A 687 -9.39 3.22 58.89
CA THR A 687 -9.08 4.27 59.86
C THR A 687 -7.63 4.15 60.39
N LEU A 688 -6.93 5.26 60.34
CA LEU A 688 -5.73 5.51 61.13
C LEU A 688 -6.04 5.36 62.63
N ALA A 689 -5.39 4.44 63.30
CA ALA A 689 -5.19 4.44 64.73
C ALA A 689 -3.74 4.10 65.02
N GLN A 690 -3.05 5.10 65.56
CA GLN A 690 -1.82 5.14 66.29
C GLN A 690 -1.44 3.84 67.01
N VAL A 691 -0.17 3.46 67.03
CA VAL A 691 0.63 3.36 68.29
C VAL A 691 2.08 3.00 67.96
N SER A 692 2.99 3.81 68.51
CA SER A 692 4.44 3.69 68.87
C SER A 692 5.42 3.17 67.84
#